data_9e0003b549f4845da2f7259a8e4b09c4
#
_entry.id   9e0003b549f4845da2f7259a8e4b09c4
#
_cell.length_a   1.000
_cell.length_b   1.000
_cell.length_c   1.000
_cell.angle_alpha   90.00
_cell.angle_beta   90.00
_cell.angle_gamma   90.00
#
_symmetry.space_group_name_H-M   'P 1'
#
loop_
_entity.id
_entity.type
_entity.pdbx_description
1 polymer ?
#
loop_
_entity_poly.entity_id
_entity_poly.type
_entity_poly.pdbx_seq_one_letter_code
_entity_poly.pdbx_strand_id
1 'polypeptide(L)'
;MALTPGAVGAAHATATTATTQAPPLRGSVATPLPAAPALPGPALRSTPALAMAASAATSPLDLAAVKQAVELIGKGRVDEATNIESTISDPLARKLVEWLVLRSDNSSADFSRYAAFIAANPSWPSIVTLRRRAEAALWQGRADPSTVLAFFNGDPPRTAKGRFALARALLSQGDSARAQEAVSDAWRGDAFSGDLEAQARTAFSGLIDTADDKARMDARLYAEDDDAGISAARHLDDTELAIARARVAVINRERNAKALLEAVPAAGQRDPGYIFSRAQWLRHSDKIAEAARWMQMAPHDPAALRDVDQWWVERRLLARKLLDLGDSKLAYAIASGAAAPNNENYRADQQFTAGWIALRFLHQPAVALPHFAHIADGASDPITLARAYYWQGRAAEAAGHERDARGYYETAARYPTAYYGQLARARLGLDEVTLRTPPEPRADLRGLELARVFDILYAIDARDVVVAMAGDIADKANDLAALVTLAEIARSHDDARATLRIGKKALGRGFPLELYAFPDFGIPNVEPIGPQVERHVIYAIVRQESEFNSRVVSGANAYGLMQVTAATDRDTAKRFNVAFDQRRLLNDVAYNVQIGSAELGNDISNWRGSYILDFVAYNAGPRRAKEWIEQYGDPRDPKVDPIDWIERIPLQETRYYVQRVIENMQVYRVRFDNSPKLWIESDLRRGS
;
A
#
# COMPACT_ATOMS: atom_id res chain seq x y z
N MET A 1 19.15 -22.48 11.94
CA MET A 1 18.39 -21.53 12.78
C MET A 1 17.34 -20.91 11.87
N ALA A 2 16.10 -21.28 12.04
CA ALA A 2 15.00 -20.84 11.17
C ALA A 2 14.53 -19.45 11.63
N LEU A 3 14.65 -18.48 10.74
CA LEU A 3 14.02 -17.16 10.92
C LEU A 3 12.56 -17.27 10.46
N THR A 4 11.67 -17.05 11.37
CA THR A 4 10.21 -16.85 11.14
C THR A 4 9.99 -15.61 10.28
N PRO A 5 9.11 -15.64 9.28
CA PRO A 5 8.67 -14.41 8.61
C PRO A 5 7.71 -13.67 9.54
N GLY A 6 8.09 -12.44 9.91
CA GLY A 6 7.23 -11.54 10.65
C GLY A 6 5.97 -11.21 9.84
N ALA A 7 4.85 -11.23 10.53
CA ALA A 7 3.57 -10.81 10.00
C ALA A 7 3.61 -9.32 9.63
N VAL A 8 3.44 -9.03 8.35
CA VAL A 8 3.17 -7.67 7.88
C VAL A 8 1.69 -7.43 8.10
N GLY A 9 1.34 -6.64 9.11
CA GLY A 9 -0.02 -6.20 9.34
C GLY A 9 -0.53 -5.38 8.15
N ALA A 10 -1.39 -5.98 7.36
CA ALA A 10 -2.11 -5.29 6.29
C ALA A 10 -3.19 -4.40 6.91
N ALA A 11 -3.01 -3.11 6.82
CA ALA A 11 -4.08 -2.15 7.09
C ALA A 11 -5.14 -2.28 6.00
N HIS A 12 -6.27 -2.91 6.30
CA HIS A 12 -7.40 -3.02 5.40
C HIS A 12 -8.10 -1.65 5.26
N ALA A 13 -8.02 -1.06 4.09
CA ALA A 13 -8.96 -0.04 3.66
C ALA A 13 -10.09 -0.73 2.91
N THR A 14 -11.24 -0.91 3.55
CA THR A 14 -12.46 -1.38 2.92
C THR A 14 -13.09 -0.23 2.13
N ALA A 15 -13.09 -0.32 0.81
CA ALA A 15 -13.91 0.53 -0.04
C ALA A 15 -15.23 -0.19 -0.32
N THR A 16 -16.33 0.43 0.09
CA THR A 16 -17.68 -0.03 -0.17
C THR A 16 -18.09 0.38 -1.59
N THR A 17 -18.43 -0.57 -2.43
CA THR A 17 -18.98 -0.34 -3.78
C THR A 17 -20.51 -0.29 -3.72
N ALA A 18 -21.07 0.81 -4.18
CA ALA A 18 -22.49 0.90 -4.52
C ALA A 18 -22.72 0.27 -5.90
N THR A 19 -23.58 -0.74 -5.96
CA THR A 19 -23.99 -1.42 -7.20
C THR A 19 -25.03 -0.58 -7.90
N THR A 20 -24.69 0.01 -9.04
CA THR A 20 -25.68 0.54 -10.00
C THR A 20 -25.50 -0.23 -11.30
N GLN A 21 -26.53 -0.97 -11.71
CA GLN A 21 -26.58 -1.66 -13.00
C GLN A 21 -26.56 -0.64 -14.13
N ALA A 22 -25.62 -0.79 -15.08
CA ALA A 22 -25.56 -0.06 -16.32
C ALA A 22 -26.03 -0.94 -17.50
N PRO A 23 -26.72 -0.37 -18.49
CA PRO A 23 -27.18 -1.10 -19.67
C PRO A 23 -26.03 -1.43 -20.63
N PRO A 24 -26.23 -2.35 -21.60
CA PRO A 24 -25.18 -2.88 -22.46
C PRO A 24 -24.58 -1.82 -23.38
N LEU A 25 -23.28 -1.71 -23.36
CA LEU A 25 -22.51 -0.80 -24.21
C LEU A 25 -22.43 -1.33 -25.64
N ARG A 26 -22.96 -0.58 -26.57
CA ARG A 26 -22.63 -0.65 -28.00
C ARG A 26 -21.19 -0.18 -28.18
N GLY A 27 -20.42 -0.89 -29.01
CA GLY A 27 -19.04 -0.55 -29.30
C GLY A 27 -18.89 0.92 -29.74
N SER A 28 -18.09 1.65 -28.98
CA SER A 28 -17.62 2.97 -29.37
C SER A 28 -16.16 2.89 -29.77
N VAL A 29 -15.91 3.29 -30.99
CA VAL A 29 -14.60 3.60 -31.55
C VAL A 29 -13.96 4.67 -30.66
N ALA A 30 -12.77 4.41 -30.14
CA ALA A 30 -12.02 5.35 -29.34
C ALA A 30 -11.77 6.65 -30.10
N THR A 31 -12.37 7.73 -29.60
CA THR A 31 -12.05 9.08 -30.07
C THR A 31 -10.66 9.45 -29.54
N PRO A 32 -9.71 9.90 -30.38
CA PRO A 32 -8.43 10.33 -29.89
C PRO A 32 -8.58 11.62 -29.05
N LEU A 33 -8.05 11.62 -27.84
CA LEU A 33 -7.89 12.84 -27.04
C LEU A 33 -7.00 13.84 -27.79
N PRO A 34 -7.30 15.13 -27.74
CA PRO A 34 -6.52 16.14 -28.43
C PRO A 34 -5.07 16.14 -27.94
N ALA A 35 -4.14 16.19 -28.88
CA ALA A 35 -2.71 16.32 -28.61
C ALA A 35 -2.45 17.62 -27.85
N ALA A 36 -1.81 17.53 -26.69
CA ALA A 36 -1.30 18.70 -26.01
C ALA A 36 -0.19 19.35 -26.88
N PRO A 37 -0.19 20.68 -27.05
CA PRO A 37 0.85 21.35 -27.84
C PRO A 37 2.22 21.15 -27.17
N ALA A 38 3.22 20.77 -27.95
CA ALA A 38 4.61 20.74 -27.54
C ALA A 38 5.06 22.17 -27.24
N LEU A 39 5.31 22.48 -25.99
CA LEU A 39 5.94 23.75 -25.58
C LEU A 39 7.46 23.57 -25.54
N PRO A 40 8.25 24.55 -25.96
CA PRO A 40 9.70 24.52 -25.86
C PRO A 40 10.10 24.49 -24.37
N GLY A 41 10.96 23.55 -23.97
CA GLY A 41 11.41 23.38 -22.61
C GLY A 41 12.14 24.61 -22.08
N PRO A 42 11.69 25.23 -20.99
CA PRO A 42 12.49 26.16 -20.25
C PRO A 42 13.48 25.42 -19.36
N ALA A 43 14.73 25.92 -19.32
CA ALA A 43 15.72 25.51 -18.35
C ALA A 43 15.11 25.56 -16.93
N LEU A 44 15.17 24.45 -16.20
CA LEU A 44 14.74 24.35 -14.81
C LEU A 44 15.60 25.29 -13.96
N ARG A 45 15.19 26.56 -13.85
CA ARG A 45 15.72 27.46 -12.83
C ARG A 45 15.13 27.03 -11.50
N SER A 46 15.96 26.82 -10.48
CA SER A 46 15.54 26.77 -9.10
C SER A 46 14.68 28.00 -8.82
N THR A 47 13.38 27.80 -8.63
CA THR A 47 12.47 28.88 -8.25
C THR A 47 12.93 29.42 -6.89
N PRO A 48 13.15 30.75 -6.75
CA PRO A 48 13.45 31.31 -5.43
C PRO A 48 12.28 31.03 -4.50
N ALA A 49 12.59 30.65 -3.25
CA ALA A 49 11.59 30.49 -2.20
C ALA A 49 10.73 31.75 -2.15
N LEU A 50 9.43 31.62 -2.40
CA LEU A 50 8.49 32.73 -2.28
C LEU A 50 8.53 33.23 -0.85
N ALA A 51 8.89 34.50 -0.65
CA ALA A 51 8.75 35.18 0.61
C ALA A 51 7.25 35.23 0.94
N MET A 52 6.83 34.37 1.87
CA MET A 52 5.41 34.27 2.27
C MET A 52 5.00 35.54 2.99
N ALA A 53 3.96 36.20 2.49
CA ALA A 53 3.33 37.31 3.20
C ALA A 53 2.77 36.80 4.53
N ALA A 54 3.12 37.44 5.63
CA ALA A 54 2.67 37.09 6.97
C ALA A 54 1.14 37.06 7.00
N SER A 55 0.56 35.86 7.08
CA SER A 55 -0.84 35.70 7.57
C SER A 55 -0.90 36.22 9.00
N ALA A 56 -2.10 36.57 9.53
CA ALA A 56 -2.26 36.95 10.93
C ALA A 56 -1.69 35.81 11.78
N ALA A 57 -0.47 35.99 12.30
CA ALA A 57 0.29 34.93 12.94
C ALA A 57 -0.43 34.53 14.24
N THR A 58 -0.56 33.22 14.48
CA THR A 58 -0.98 32.73 15.81
C THR A 58 -0.05 33.25 16.88
N SER A 59 -0.59 33.75 17.98
CA SER A 59 0.20 34.37 19.04
C SER A 59 1.23 33.41 19.64
N PRO A 60 2.40 33.91 20.13
CA PRO A 60 3.39 33.03 20.77
C PRO A 60 2.80 32.26 21.98
N LEU A 61 1.80 32.84 22.66
CA LEU A 61 1.11 32.22 23.79
C LEU A 61 0.25 31.05 23.31
N ASP A 62 -0.52 31.24 22.23
CA ASP A 62 -1.32 30.17 21.62
C ASP A 62 -0.44 29.07 21.05
N LEU A 63 0.70 29.39 20.40
CA LEU A 63 1.66 28.40 19.92
C LEU A 63 2.24 27.54 21.05
N ALA A 64 2.58 28.18 22.18
CA ALA A 64 3.04 27.45 23.37
C ALA A 64 1.96 26.52 23.95
N ALA A 65 0.71 26.97 23.98
CA ALA A 65 -0.43 26.14 24.40
C ALA A 65 -0.67 24.96 23.45
N VAL A 66 -0.62 25.17 22.12
CA VAL A 66 -0.73 24.10 21.14
C VAL A 66 0.40 23.08 21.34
N LYS A 67 1.65 23.53 21.49
CA LYS A 67 2.80 22.65 21.75
C LYS A 67 2.60 21.81 23.00
N GLN A 68 2.18 22.42 24.08
CA GLN A 68 1.88 21.73 25.36
C GLN A 68 0.77 20.68 25.15
N ALA A 69 -0.31 21.02 24.43
CA ALA A 69 -1.39 20.09 24.15
C ALA A 69 -0.90 18.89 23.33
N VAL A 70 -0.08 19.11 22.28
CA VAL A 70 0.54 18.04 21.48
C VAL A 70 1.39 17.11 22.33
N GLU A 71 2.21 17.65 23.24
CA GLU A 71 3.03 16.87 24.17
C GLU A 71 2.19 16.04 25.15
N LEU A 72 1.11 16.61 25.67
CA LEU A 72 0.18 15.91 26.56
C LEU A 72 -0.53 14.76 25.84
N ILE A 73 -1.00 14.99 24.61
CA ILE A 73 -1.62 13.95 23.78
C ILE A 73 -0.62 12.82 23.52
N GLY A 74 0.63 13.15 23.19
CA GLY A 74 1.69 12.16 22.98
C GLY A 74 2.00 11.31 24.22
N LYS A 75 1.71 11.83 25.44
CA LYS A 75 1.82 11.13 26.73
C LYS A 75 0.52 10.42 27.15
N GLY A 76 -0.53 10.43 26.31
CA GLY A 76 -1.84 9.86 26.63
C GLY A 76 -2.70 10.70 27.60
N ARG A 77 -2.27 11.92 27.96
CA ARG A 77 -2.95 12.84 28.92
C ARG A 77 -3.95 13.74 28.18
N VAL A 78 -4.95 13.11 27.54
CA VAL A 78 -5.85 13.79 26.57
C VAL A 78 -6.79 14.76 27.27
N ASP A 79 -7.27 14.45 28.46
CA ASP A 79 -8.16 15.36 29.24
C ASP A 79 -7.45 16.65 29.62
N GLU A 80 -6.16 16.59 29.93
CA GLU A 80 -5.37 17.78 30.20
C GLU A 80 -5.13 18.63 28.97
N ALA A 81 -4.93 17.97 27.81
CA ALA A 81 -4.85 18.66 26.53
C ALA A 81 -6.17 19.37 26.17
N THR A 82 -7.32 18.78 26.51
CA THR A 82 -8.63 19.42 26.37
C THR A 82 -8.77 20.67 27.27
N ASN A 83 -8.20 20.63 28.48
CA ASN A 83 -8.19 21.81 29.36
C ASN A 83 -7.32 22.94 28.77
N ILE A 84 -6.16 22.62 28.21
CA ILE A 84 -5.30 23.59 27.52
C ILE A 84 -6.03 24.21 26.32
N GLU A 85 -6.75 23.39 25.51
CA GLU A 85 -7.51 23.85 24.35
C GLU A 85 -8.41 25.05 24.70
N SER A 86 -9.08 25.03 25.86
CA SER A 86 -9.97 26.11 26.30
C SER A 86 -9.26 27.47 26.53
N THR A 87 -7.94 27.45 26.70
CA THR A 87 -7.12 28.66 26.93
C THR A 87 -6.64 29.31 25.62
N ILE A 88 -6.74 28.61 24.49
CA ILE A 88 -6.27 29.09 23.19
C ILE A 88 -7.26 30.12 22.63
N SER A 89 -6.75 31.30 22.27
CA SER A 89 -7.56 32.41 21.76
C SER A 89 -7.79 32.29 20.25
N ASP A 90 -6.80 31.81 19.48
CA ASP A 90 -6.91 31.59 18.01
C ASP A 90 -7.89 30.44 17.72
N PRO A 91 -9.02 30.71 17.04
CA PRO A 91 -10.02 29.68 16.78
C PRO A 91 -9.47 28.50 15.94
N LEU A 92 -8.50 28.76 15.04
CA LEU A 92 -7.92 27.72 14.21
C LEU A 92 -6.95 26.85 15.01
N ALA A 93 -6.14 27.45 15.86
CA ALA A 93 -5.24 26.72 16.76
C ALA A 93 -6.05 25.86 17.75
N ARG A 94 -7.17 26.36 18.26
CA ARG A 94 -8.12 25.61 19.11
C ARG A 94 -8.71 24.43 18.33
N LYS A 95 -9.20 24.64 17.11
CA LYS A 95 -9.72 23.58 16.23
C LYS A 95 -8.66 22.51 15.95
N LEU A 96 -7.40 22.89 15.76
CA LEU A 96 -6.30 21.95 15.56
C LEU A 96 -6.11 21.05 16.79
N VAL A 97 -6.14 21.62 18.01
CA VAL A 97 -6.01 20.84 19.25
C VAL A 97 -7.22 19.93 19.43
N GLU A 98 -8.44 20.40 19.18
CA GLU A 98 -9.65 19.57 19.21
C GLU A 98 -9.53 18.37 18.25
N TRP A 99 -9.09 18.61 17.01
CA TRP A 99 -8.87 17.54 16.05
C TRP A 99 -7.82 16.51 16.54
N LEU A 100 -6.72 16.96 17.17
CA LEU A 100 -5.71 16.08 17.74
C LEU A 100 -6.24 15.26 18.92
N VAL A 101 -7.02 15.88 19.81
CA VAL A 101 -7.71 15.22 20.93
C VAL A 101 -8.64 14.13 20.40
N LEU A 102 -9.49 14.45 19.44
CA LEU A 102 -10.45 13.52 18.86
C LEU A 102 -9.76 12.37 18.10
N ARG A 103 -8.57 12.58 17.55
CA ARG A 103 -7.78 11.53 16.88
C ARG A 103 -7.03 10.62 17.85
N SER A 104 -6.81 11.03 19.07
CA SER A 104 -6.04 10.25 20.05
C SER A 104 -6.72 8.92 20.39
N ASP A 105 -5.94 7.84 20.49
CA ASP A 105 -6.46 6.53 20.91
C ASP A 105 -7.00 6.54 22.36
N ASN A 106 -6.50 7.48 23.16
CA ASN A 106 -6.92 7.69 24.54
C ASN A 106 -8.03 8.77 24.69
N SER A 107 -8.70 9.13 23.59
CA SER A 107 -9.81 10.09 23.65
C SER A 107 -11.00 9.51 24.41
N SER A 108 -11.45 10.24 25.44
CA SER A 108 -12.67 9.97 26.20
C SER A 108 -13.90 10.74 25.68
N ALA A 109 -13.77 11.40 24.52
CA ALA A 109 -14.83 12.22 23.93
C ALA A 109 -16.11 11.39 23.69
N ASP A 110 -17.24 12.00 24.00
CA ASP A 110 -18.55 11.42 23.74
C ASP A 110 -18.94 11.53 22.25
N PHE A 111 -20.06 10.91 21.91
CA PHE A 111 -20.58 10.95 20.55
C PHE A 111 -20.87 12.38 20.06
N SER A 112 -21.42 13.23 20.92
CA SER A 112 -21.86 14.59 20.53
C SER A 112 -20.68 15.44 20.08
N ARG A 113 -19.53 15.31 20.76
CA ARG A 113 -18.30 16.01 20.43
C ARG A 113 -17.73 15.59 19.08
N TYR A 114 -17.68 14.27 18.78
CA TYR A 114 -17.31 13.76 17.46
C TYR A 114 -18.26 14.23 16.37
N ALA A 115 -19.57 14.11 16.60
CA ALA A 115 -20.58 14.48 15.60
C ALA A 115 -20.53 15.98 15.28
N ALA A 116 -20.37 16.84 16.29
CA ALA A 116 -20.24 18.29 16.11
C ALA A 116 -18.99 18.64 15.28
N PHE A 117 -17.84 18.04 15.56
CA PHE A 117 -16.62 18.29 14.78
C PHE A 117 -16.76 17.86 13.33
N ILE A 118 -17.28 16.64 13.10
CA ILE A 118 -17.46 16.08 11.75
C ILE A 118 -18.42 16.95 10.92
N ALA A 119 -19.54 17.37 11.51
CA ALA A 119 -20.54 18.21 10.84
C ALA A 119 -19.99 19.60 10.47
N ALA A 120 -19.22 20.21 11.39
CA ALA A 120 -18.62 21.52 11.18
C ALA A 120 -17.42 21.51 10.23
N ASN A 121 -16.73 20.36 10.07
CA ASN A 121 -15.45 20.28 9.37
C ASN A 121 -15.37 19.07 8.41
N PRO A 122 -16.30 18.92 7.45
CA PRO A 122 -16.37 17.71 6.62
C PRO A 122 -15.17 17.51 5.68
N SER A 123 -14.41 18.56 5.38
CA SER A 123 -13.21 18.53 4.53
C SER A 123 -11.91 18.34 5.29
N TRP A 124 -11.94 18.30 6.61
CA TRP A 124 -10.73 18.13 7.41
C TRP A 124 -10.13 16.71 7.26
N PRO A 125 -8.82 16.57 7.50
CA PRO A 125 -8.19 15.24 7.51
C PRO A 125 -8.80 14.32 8.56
N SER A 126 -8.66 13.03 8.36
CA SER A 126 -9.03 11.96 9.33
C SER A 126 -10.54 11.86 9.65
N ILE A 127 -11.44 12.48 8.88
CA ILE A 127 -12.89 12.40 9.12
C ILE A 127 -13.37 10.94 9.18
N VAL A 128 -12.81 10.03 8.35
CA VAL A 128 -13.14 8.60 8.41
C VAL A 128 -12.77 7.99 9.77
N THR A 129 -11.64 8.37 10.33
CA THR A 129 -11.20 7.90 11.67
C THR A 129 -12.09 8.47 12.76
N LEU A 130 -12.40 9.77 12.71
CA LEU A 130 -13.31 10.40 13.67
C LEU A 130 -14.70 9.76 13.64
N ARG A 131 -15.21 9.44 12.43
CA ARG A 131 -16.49 8.74 12.28
C ARG A 131 -16.47 7.36 12.93
N ARG A 132 -15.40 6.57 12.72
CA ARG A 132 -15.25 5.26 13.40
C ARG A 132 -15.27 5.38 14.91
N ARG A 133 -14.69 6.46 15.46
CA ARG A 133 -14.70 6.74 16.90
C ARG A 133 -16.09 7.19 17.37
N ALA A 134 -16.78 8.01 16.58
CA ALA A 134 -18.18 8.36 16.84
C ALA A 134 -19.07 7.12 16.91
N GLU A 135 -18.91 6.16 15.97
CA GLU A 135 -19.63 4.89 15.98
C GLU A 135 -19.32 4.05 17.23
N ALA A 136 -18.06 4.05 17.66
CA ALA A 136 -17.69 3.39 18.91
C ALA A 136 -18.33 4.05 20.12
N ALA A 137 -18.39 5.39 20.16
CA ALA A 137 -19.04 6.14 21.23
C ALA A 137 -20.56 5.90 21.26
N LEU A 138 -21.23 5.77 20.11
CA LEU A 138 -22.67 5.39 20.04
C LEU A 138 -22.94 4.02 20.67
N TRP A 139 -22.07 3.06 20.44
CA TRP A 139 -22.18 1.73 21.02
C TRP A 139 -21.95 1.74 22.54
N GLN A 140 -20.83 2.32 22.97
CA GLN A 140 -20.40 2.36 24.37
C GLN A 140 -21.33 3.19 25.25
N GLY A 141 -21.71 4.37 24.78
CA GLY A 141 -22.58 5.30 25.48
C GLY A 141 -24.07 4.90 25.48
N ARG A 142 -24.42 3.82 24.80
CA ARG A 142 -25.82 3.40 24.60
C ARG A 142 -26.72 4.56 24.18
N ALA A 143 -26.27 5.30 23.18
CA ALA A 143 -26.98 6.46 22.66
C ALA A 143 -28.46 6.13 22.36
N ASP A 144 -29.31 7.13 22.50
CA ASP A 144 -30.72 6.96 22.25
C ASP A 144 -31.01 6.59 20.77
N PRO A 145 -32.05 5.79 20.51
CA PRO A 145 -32.33 5.28 19.16
C PRO A 145 -32.52 6.37 18.11
N SER A 146 -33.13 7.49 18.43
CA SER A 146 -33.38 8.58 17.47
C SER A 146 -32.06 9.23 17.03
N THR A 147 -31.14 9.42 17.95
CA THR A 147 -29.78 9.93 17.70
C THR A 147 -28.99 8.97 16.78
N VAL A 148 -29.04 7.67 17.07
CA VAL A 148 -28.36 6.65 16.26
C VAL A 148 -28.89 6.63 14.84
N LEU A 149 -30.21 6.61 14.67
CA LEU A 149 -30.85 6.58 13.36
C LEU A 149 -30.59 7.86 12.58
N ALA A 150 -30.61 9.02 13.22
CA ALA A 150 -30.29 10.28 12.58
C ALA A 150 -28.86 10.33 12.06
N PHE A 151 -27.89 9.80 12.84
CA PHE A 151 -26.49 9.78 12.46
C PHE A 151 -26.20 8.88 11.25
N PHE A 152 -26.93 7.75 11.13
CA PHE A 152 -26.76 6.83 10.01
C PHE A 152 -27.71 7.10 8.84
N ASN A 153 -28.53 8.12 8.92
CA ASN A 153 -29.40 8.49 7.81
C ASN A 153 -28.60 9.03 6.62
N GLY A 154 -28.58 8.25 5.53
CA GLY A 154 -27.84 8.59 4.31
C GLY A 154 -26.35 8.28 4.31
N ASP A 155 -25.76 7.88 5.45
CA ASP A 155 -24.35 7.46 5.54
C ASP A 155 -24.24 6.23 6.48
N PRO A 156 -24.21 4.99 5.95
CA PRO A 156 -24.30 3.76 6.72
C PRO A 156 -23.09 3.55 7.67
N PRO A 157 -23.24 2.69 8.70
CA PRO A 157 -22.15 2.36 9.63
C PRO A 157 -20.93 1.77 8.90
N ARG A 158 -19.75 2.10 9.38
CA ARG A 158 -18.45 1.64 8.83
C ARG A 158 -17.73 0.65 9.72
N THR A 159 -18.26 0.39 10.92
CA THR A 159 -17.64 -0.50 11.92
C THR A 159 -18.66 -1.45 12.53
N ALA A 160 -18.18 -2.57 13.10
CA ALA A 160 -19.04 -3.48 13.85
C ALA A 160 -19.80 -2.73 14.97
N LYS A 161 -19.11 -1.88 15.74
CA LYS A 161 -19.76 -1.09 16.80
C LYS A 161 -20.88 -0.19 16.29
N GLY A 162 -20.67 0.43 15.12
CA GLY A 162 -21.69 1.24 14.44
C GLY A 162 -22.89 0.40 14.01
N ARG A 163 -22.65 -0.77 13.37
CA ARG A 163 -23.72 -1.70 12.96
C ARG A 163 -24.48 -2.25 14.16
N PHE A 164 -23.80 -2.62 15.23
CA PHE A 164 -24.46 -3.08 16.47
C PHE A 164 -25.25 -1.96 17.17
N ALA A 165 -24.75 -0.72 17.16
CA ALA A 165 -25.52 0.42 17.67
C ALA A 165 -26.79 0.63 16.83
N LEU A 166 -26.68 0.58 15.49
CA LEU A 166 -27.82 0.67 14.58
C LEU A 166 -28.83 -0.46 14.80
N ALA A 167 -28.35 -1.71 14.90
CA ALA A 167 -29.23 -2.85 15.15
C ALA A 167 -30.02 -2.71 16.45
N ARG A 168 -29.36 -2.24 17.54
CA ARG A 168 -30.04 -1.97 18.83
C ARG A 168 -31.12 -0.89 18.70
N ALA A 169 -30.85 0.18 17.94
CA ALA A 169 -31.81 1.23 17.68
C ALA A 169 -33.01 0.74 16.86
N LEU A 170 -32.75 -0.06 15.83
CA LEU A 170 -33.79 -0.65 14.97
C LEU A 170 -34.71 -1.62 15.75
N LEU A 171 -34.12 -2.47 16.60
CA LEU A 171 -34.88 -3.37 17.49
C LEU A 171 -35.80 -2.60 18.43
N SER A 172 -35.35 -1.47 18.98
CA SER A 172 -36.19 -0.63 19.85
C SER A 172 -37.40 -0.03 19.13
N GLN A 173 -37.34 0.07 17.80
CA GLN A 173 -38.44 0.53 16.96
C GLN A 173 -39.27 -0.61 16.33
N GLY A 174 -38.95 -1.87 16.63
CA GLY A 174 -39.65 -3.03 16.11
C GLY A 174 -39.19 -3.45 14.71
N ASP A 175 -38.16 -2.83 14.13
CA ASP A 175 -37.61 -3.18 12.81
C ASP A 175 -36.57 -4.32 12.95
N SER A 176 -37.09 -5.53 13.20
CA SER A 176 -36.26 -6.71 13.39
C SER A 176 -35.53 -7.14 12.11
N ALA A 177 -36.11 -6.90 10.93
CA ALA A 177 -35.52 -7.33 9.66
C ALA A 177 -34.22 -6.57 9.36
N ARG A 178 -34.24 -5.23 9.45
CA ARG A 178 -33.03 -4.40 9.24
C ARG A 178 -32.02 -4.57 10.38
N ALA A 179 -32.51 -4.85 11.60
CA ALA A 179 -31.59 -5.18 12.71
C ALA A 179 -30.85 -6.49 12.46
N GLN A 180 -31.54 -7.53 11.95
CA GLN A 180 -30.93 -8.80 11.55
C GLN A 180 -29.83 -8.57 10.49
N GLU A 181 -30.11 -7.81 9.43
CA GLU A 181 -29.14 -7.48 8.38
C GLU A 181 -27.89 -6.81 8.98
N ALA A 182 -28.08 -5.77 9.80
CA ALA A 182 -26.96 -5.04 10.41
C ALA A 182 -26.11 -5.92 11.35
N VAL A 183 -26.73 -6.85 12.09
CA VAL A 183 -26.02 -7.81 12.94
C VAL A 183 -25.24 -8.81 12.10
N SER A 184 -25.86 -9.42 11.09
CA SER A 184 -25.23 -10.40 10.20
C SER A 184 -24.04 -9.79 9.45
N ASP A 185 -24.18 -8.58 8.92
CA ASP A 185 -23.09 -7.87 8.23
C ASP A 185 -21.88 -7.64 9.15
N ALA A 186 -22.14 -7.15 10.38
CA ALA A 186 -21.08 -6.98 11.36
C ALA A 186 -20.42 -8.30 11.75
N TRP A 187 -21.23 -9.31 12.00
CA TRP A 187 -20.77 -10.62 12.49
C TRP A 187 -19.91 -11.34 11.47
N ARG A 188 -20.36 -11.38 10.22
CA ARG A 188 -19.70 -12.10 9.12
C ARG A 188 -18.42 -11.41 8.63
N GLY A 189 -18.43 -10.07 8.58
CA GLY A 189 -17.38 -9.30 7.89
C GLY A 189 -16.36 -8.64 8.79
N ASP A 190 -16.79 -8.08 9.93
CA ASP A 190 -15.94 -7.19 10.73
C ASP A 190 -15.02 -7.95 11.70
N ALA A 191 -13.79 -7.44 11.86
CA ALA A 191 -12.91 -7.85 12.95
C ALA A 191 -13.27 -7.07 14.21
N PHE A 192 -13.38 -7.75 15.33
CA PHE A 192 -13.61 -7.14 16.65
C PHE A 192 -13.13 -8.05 17.78
N SER A 193 -12.89 -7.45 18.96
CA SER A 193 -12.37 -8.17 20.13
C SER A 193 -13.35 -9.21 20.67
N GLY A 194 -12.82 -10.21 21.38
CA GLY A 194 -13.63 -11.20 22.07
C GLY A 194 -14.63 -10.60 23.07
N ASP A 195 -14.27 -9.47 23.72
CA ASP A 195 -15.22 -8.76 24.60
C ASP A 195 -16.41 -8.20 23.82
N LEU A 196 -16.18 -7.61 22.65
CA LEU A 196 -17.27 -7.14 21.79
C LEU A 196 -18.08 -8.29 21.22
N GLU A 197 -17.44 -9.44 20.91
CA GLU A 197 -18.10 -10.66 20.50
C GLU A 197 -19.10 -11.15 21.57
N ALA A 198 -18.64 -11.25 22.82
CA ALA A 198 -19.49 -11.67 23.94
C ALA A 198 -20.66 -10.69 24.19
N GLN A 199 -20.40 -9.38 24.11
CA GLN A 199 -21.45 -8.36 24.22
C GLN A 199 -22.49 -8.48 23.11
N ALA A 200 -22.04 -8.62 21.86
CA ALA A 200 -22.93 -8.71 20.70
C ALA A 200 -23.74 -10.01 20.72
N ARG A 201 -23.11 -11.15 21.07
CA ARG A 201 -23.81 -12.43 21.20
C ARG A 201 -24.88 -12.38 22.27
N THR A 202 -24.62 -11.73 23.39
CA THR A 202 -25.63 -11.52 24.45
C THR A 202 -26.77 -10.61 23.98
N ALA A 203 -26.43 -9.48 23.35
CA ALA A 203 -27.41 -8.49 22.92
C ALA A 203 -28.29 -8.96 21.75
N PHE A 204 -27.77 -9.82 20.88
CA PHE A 204 -28.39 -10.24 19.64
C PHE A 204 -28.49 -11.76 19.48
N SER A 205 -28.64 -12.51 20.60
CA SER A 205 -28.64 -13.97 20.62
C SER A 205 -29.68 -14.61 19.70
N GLY A 206 -30.81 -13.95 19.46
CA GLY A 206 -31.86 -14.42 18.54
C GLY A 206 -31.64 -14.00 17.07
N LEU A 207 -30.61 -13.26 16.77
CA LEU A 207 -30.29 -12.72 15.43
C LEU A 207 -29.00 -13.31 14.82
N ILE A 208 -28.23 -14.05 15.58
CA ILE A 208 -27.00 -14.70 15.11
C ILE A 208 -27.28 -16.17 14.91
N ASP A 209 -27.23 -16.66 13.68
CA ASP A 209 -27.48 -18.04 13.34
C ASP A 209 -26.18 -18.84 13.02
N THR A 210 -26.34 -20.13 12.74
CA THR A 210 -25.21 -21.01 12.38
C THR A 210 -24.53 -20.62 11.08
N ALA A 211 -25.25 -20.01 10.13
CA ALA A 211 -24.67 -19.51 8.88
C ALA A 211 -23.82 -18.27 9.14
N ASP A 212 -24.20 -17.42 10.09
CA ASP A 212 -23.41 -16.30 10.57
C ASP A 212 -22.11 -16.77 11.23
N ASP A 213 -22.18 -17.76 12.11
CA ASP A 213 -21.01 -18.34 12.79
C ASP A 213 -20.07 -19.02 11.79
N LYS A 214 -20.58 -19.76 10.81
CA LYS A 214 -19.75 -20.35 9.74
C LYS A 214 -19.05 -19.28 8.92
N ALA A 215 -19.76 -18.24 8.51
CA ALA A 215 -19.19 -17.14 7.75
C ALA A 215 -18.10 -16.40 8.55
N ARG A 216 -18.32 -16.17 9.85
CA ARG A 216 -17.34 -15.58 10.75
C ARG A 216 -16.10 -16.47 10.91
N MET A 217 -16.30 -17.78 11.17
CA MET A 217 -15.19 -18.73 11.26
C MET A 217 -14.29 -18.65 10.02
N ASP A 218 -14.87 -18.71 8.83
CA ASP A 218 -14.13 -18.65 7.59
C ASP A 218 -13.41 -17.32 7.42
N ALA A 219 -14.10 -16.19 7.63
CA ALA A 219 -13.51 -14.86 7.49
C ALA A 219 -12.33 -14.63 8.45
N ARG A 220 -12.45 -15.12 9.71
CA ARG A 220 -11.38 -14.97 10.70
C ARG A 220 -10.19 -15.87 10.39
N LEU A 221 -10.41 -17.11 9.95
CA LEU A 221 -9.34 -18.03 9.58
C LEU A 221 -8.63 -17.62 8.27
N TYR A 222 -9.30 -16.96 7.33
CA TYR A 222 -8.60 -16.34 6.20
C TYR A 222 -7.78 -15.11 6.62
N ALA A 223 -8.18 -14.41 7.67
CA ALA A 223 -7.43 -13.31 8.26
C ALA A 223 -6.33 -13.75 9.25
N GLU A 224 -6.13 -15.06 9.42
CA GLU A 224 -5.17 -15.67 10.38
C GLU A 224 -5.47 -15.25 11.85
N ASP A 225 -6.75 -14.98 12.16
CA ASP A 225 -7.25 -14.70 13.51
C ASP A 225 -7.78 -16.00 14.13
N ASP A 226 -6.84 -16.79 14.64
CA ASP A 226 -7.11 -18.17 15.11
C ASP A 226 -8.11 -18.21 16.26
N ASP A 227 -7.98 -17.30 17.22
CA ASP A 227 -8.83 -17.28 18.42
C ASP A 227 -10.29 -16.97 18.05
N ALA A 228 -10.52 -15.96 17.21
CA ALA A 228 -11.88 -15.63 16.77
C ALA A 228 -12.46 -16.70 15.84
N GLY A 229 -11.63 -17.31 14.99
CA GLY A 229 -12.04 -18.42 14.13
C GLY A 229 -12.48 -19.66 14.93
N ILE A 230 -11.70 -20.05 15.93
CA ILE A 230 -12.05 -21.16 16.82
C ILE A 230 -13.24 -20.80 17.72
N SER A 231 -13.35 -19.55 18.18
CA SER A 231 -14.53 -19.10 18.95
C SER A 231 -15.82 -19.31 18.16
N ALA A 232 -15.86 -18.87 16.91
CA ALA A 232 -17.01 -19.07 16.04
C ALA A 232 -17.29 -20.57 15.78
N ALA A 233 -16.25 -21.37 15.52
CA ALA A 233 -16.39 -22.80 15.24
C ALA A 233 -17.00 -23.61 16.39
N ARG A 234 -16.84 -23.16 17.64
CA ARG A 234 -17.44 -23.83 18.82
C ARG A 234 -18.97 -23.75 18.85
N HIS A 235 -19.57 -22.91 18.05
CA HIS A 235 -21.03 -22.78 17.92
C HIS A 235 -21.58 -23.55 16.72
N LEU A 236 -20.71 -24.26 16.00
CA LEU A 236 -21.03 -25.12 14.85
C LEU A 236 -20.95 -26.59 15.23
N ASP A 237 -21.11 -27.50 14.26
CA ASP A 237 -20.99 -28.92 14.47
C ASP A 237 -19.53 -29.41 14.60
N ASP A 238 -19.34 -30.66 14.97
CA ASP A 238 -18.02 -31.27 15.18
C ASP A 238 -17.18 -31.30 13.89
N THR A 239 -17.81 -31.35 12.71
CA THR A 239 -17.13 -31.33 11.42
C THR A 239 -16.49 -29.95 11.16
N GLU A 240 -17.26 -28.90 11.39
CA GLU A 240 -16.74 -27.51 11.23
C GLU A 240 -15.66 -27.20 12.26
N LEU A 241 -15.81 -27.67 13.50
CA LEU A 241 -14.77 -27.51 14.51
C LEU A 241 -13.49 -28.28 14.15
N ALA A 242 -13.62 -29.48 13.54
CA ALA A 242 -12.45 -30.22 13.03
C ALA A 242 -11.78 -29.49 11.89
N ILE A 243 -12.55 -28.92 10.96
CA ILE A 243 -12.02 -28.06 9.87
C ILE A 243 -11.26 -26.85 10.46
N ALA A 244 -11.86 -26.13 11.40
CA ALA A 244 -11.24 -24.96 12.02
C ALA A 244 -9.89 -25.30 12.68
N ARG A 245 -9.83 -26.39 13.45
CA ARG A 245 -8.58 -26.86 14.09
C ARG A 245 -7.52 -27.24 13.06
N ALA A 246 -7.91 -27.92 11.98
CA ALA A 246 -6.99 -28.27 10.91
C ALA A 246 -6.44 -27.02 10.19
N ARG A 247 -7.29 -26.02 9.94
CA ARG A 247 -6.90 -24.74 9.33
C ARG A 247 -5.91 -23.98 10.22
N VAL A 248 -6.19 -23.85 11.52
CA VAL A 248 -5.28 -23.21 12.50
C VAL A 248 -3.91 -23.89 12.51
N ALA A 249 -3.88 -25.23 12.54
CA ALA A 249 -2.63 -25.97 12.51
C ALA A 249 -1.81 -25.74 11.22
N VAL A 250 -2.49 -25.54 10.08
CA VAL A 250 -1.82 -25.20 8.80
C VAL A 250 -1.29 -23.76 8.83
N ILE A 251 -2.08 -22.81 9.30
CA ILE A 251 -1.69 -21.39 9.45
C ILE A 251 -0.41 -21.30 10.31
N ASN A 252 -0.41 -21.94 11.47
CA ASN A 252 0.70 -21.93 12.43
C ASN A 252 1.84 -22.89 12.08
N ARG A 253 1.73 -23.63 10.97
CA ARG A 253 2.73 -24.64 10.54
C ARG A 253 3.04 -25.66 11.61
N GLU A 254 2.03 -26.11 12.33
CA GLU A 254 2.17 -27.09 13.39
C GLU A 254 2.58 -28.45 12.82
N ARG A 255 3.34 -29.23 13.62
CA ARG A 255 3.82 -30.58 13.21
C ARG A 255 2.68 -31.57 13.00
N ASN A 256 1.57 -31.41 13.72
CA ASN A 256 0.36 -32.25 13.65
C ASN A 256 -0.63 -31.82 12.55
N ALA A 257 -0.36 -30.75 11.78
CA ALA A 257 -1.29 -30.23 10.76
C ALA A 257 -1.76 -31.31 9.79
N LYS A 258 -0.87 -32.24 9.37
CA LYS A 258 -1.24 -33.39 8.53
C LYS A 258 -2.29 -34.26 9.19
N ALA A 259 -2.07 -34.64 10.44
CA ALA A 259 -2.98 -35.54 11.18
C ALA A 259 -4.35 -34.89 11.38
N LEU A 260 -4.39 -33.59 11.69
CA LEU A 260 -5.63 -32.83 11.84
C LEU A 260 -6.39 -32.70 10.51
N LEU A 261 -5.70 -32.47 9.39
CA LEU A 261 -6.32 -32.46 8.06
C LEU A 261 -6.90 -33.84 7.69
N GLU A 262 -6.22 -34.94 8.04
CA GLU A 262 -6.68 -36.31 7.78
C GLU A 262 -7.80 -36.76 8.72
N ALA A 263 -7.92 -36.14 9.88
CA ALA A 263 -9.01 -36.39 10.84
C ALA A 263 -10.34 -35.72 10.47
N VAL A 264 -10.34 -34.77 9.53
CA VAL A 264 -11.58 -34.12 9.07
C VAL A 264 -12.45 -35.15 8.36
N PRO A 265 -13.75 -35.33 8.77
CA PRO A 265 -14.68 -36.26 8.13
C PRO A 265 -14.80 -36.05 6.62
N ALA A 266 -15.06 -37.10 5.85
CA ALA A 266 -15.15 -37.04 4.40
C ALA A 266 -16.17 -36.00 3.87
N ALA A 267 -17.24 -35.77 4.61
CA ALA A 267 -18.24 -34.73 4.31
C ALA A 267 -17.64 -33.34 4.34
N GLY A 268 -16.76 -33.05 5.32
CA GLY A 268 -16.08 -31.76 5.45
C GLY A 268 -14.93 -31.53 4.46
N GLN A 269 -14.42 -32.56 3.79
CA GLN A 269 -13.32 -32.44 2.85
C GLN A 269 -13.69 -31.69 1.55
N ARG A 270 -14.97 -31.42 1.31
CA ARG A 270 -15.47 -30.58 0.22
C ARG A 270 -15.66 -29.12 0.61
N ASP A 271 -15.50 -28.79 1.88
CA ASP A 271 -15.56 -27.41 2.35
C ASP A 271 -14.46 -26.57 1.70
N PRO A 272 -14.76 -25.36 1.19
CA PRO A 272 -13.76 -24.51 0.54
C PRO A 272 -12.58 -24.15 1.45
N GLY A 273 -12.84 -23.87 2.75
CA GLY A 273 -11.77 -23.57 3.71
C GLY A 273 -10.86 -24.76 3.96
N TYR A 274 -11.41 -25.98 3.97
CA TYR A 274 -10.59 -27.20 4.03
C TYR A 274 -9.74 -27.39 2.76
N ILE A 275 -10.35 -27.24 1.57
CA ILE A 275 -9.63 -27.35 0.29
C ILE A 275 -8.46 -26.35 0.24
N PHE A 276 -8.73 -25.11 0.63
CA PHE A 276 -7.71 -24.07 0.71
C PHE A 276 -6.53 -24.47 1.61
N SER A 277 -6.83 -24.87 2.84
CA SER A 277 -5.80 -25.24 3.82
C SER A 277 -5.07 -26.51 3.42
N ARG A 278 -5.75 -27.47 2.78
CA ARG A 278 -5.10 -28.68 2.25
C ARG A 278 -4.11 -28.33 1.13
N ALA A 279 -4.50 -27.47 0.19
CA ALA A 279 -3.62 -26.99 -0.87
C ALA A 279 -2.41 -26.22 -0.30
N GLN A 280 -2.66 -25.33 0.67
CA GLN A 280 -1.62 -24.56 1.35
C GLN A 280 -0.61 -25.46 2.08
N TRP A 281 -1.10 -26.44 2.84
CA TRP A 281 -0.24 -27.42 3.53
C TRP A 281 0.61 -28.23 2.55
N LEU A 282 0.03 -28.70 1.44
CA LEU A 282 0.74 -29.45 0.39
C LEU A 282 1.83 -28.59 -0.26
N ARG A 283 1.54 -27.31 -0.57
CA ARG A 283 2.52 -26.37 -1.10
C ARG A 283 3.67 -26.13 -0.10
N HIS A 284 3.37 -25.98 1.18
CA HIS A 284 4.40 -25.82 2.23
C HIS A 284 5.25 -27.09 2.39
N SER A 285 4.69 -28.24 2.06
CA SER A 285 5.40 -29.53 2.08
C SER A 285 6.09 -29.87 0.75
N ASP A 286 6.19 -28.89 -0.17
CA ASP A 286 6.74 -28.99 -1.53
C ASP A 286 6.07 -30.05 -2.43
N LYS A 287 4.83 -30.43 -2.11
CA LYS A 287 3.98 -31.34 -2.88
C LYS A 287 3.12 -30.59 -3.91
N ILE A 288 3.79 -29.88 -4.80
CA ILE A 288 3.18 -28.86 -5.66
C ILE A 288 2.10 -29.43 -6.59
N ALA A 289 2.35 -30.60 -7.22
CA ALA A 289 1.36 -31.23 -8.09
C ALA A 289 0.10 -31.68 -7.36
N GLU A 290 0.23 -32.14 -6.10
CA GLU A 290 -0.91 -32.50 -5.28
C GLU A 290 -1.69 -31.24 -4.85
N ALA A 291 -0.97 -30.16 -4.45
CA ALA A 291 -1.55 -28.86 -4.13
C ALA A 291 -2.40 -28.31 -5.29
N ALA A 292 -1.88 -28.42 -6.52
CA ALA A 292 -2.60 -27.98 -7.71
C ALA A 292 -3.89 -28.76 -7.95
N ARG A 293 -3.90 -30.08 -7.75
CA ARG A 293 -5.13 -30.88 -7.85
C ARG A 293 -6.20 -30.44 -6.85
N TRP A 294 -5.81 -30.19 -5.60
CA TRP A 294 -6.73 -29.67 -4.59
C TRP A 294 -7.24 -28.26 -4.95
N MET A 295 -6.35 -27.39 -5.43
CA MET A 295 -6.70 -26.04 -5.87
C MET A 295 -7.71 -26.05 -7.04
N GLN A 296 -7.63 -27.02 -7.95
CA GLN A 296 -8.59 -27.19 -9.05
C GLN A 296 -9.97 -27.67 -8.60
N MET A 297 -10.10 -28.26 -7.38
CA MET A 297 -11.38 -28.65 -6.79
C MET A 297 -12.12 -27.47 -6.15
N ALA A 298 -11.44 -26.31 -6.00
CA ALA A 298 -12.06 -25.14 -5.40
C ALA A 298 -13.25 -24.64 -6.23
N PRO A 299 -14.32 -24.19 -5.59
CA PRO A 299 -15.46 -23.60 -6.29
C PRO A 299 -15.00 -22.33 -7.06
N HIS A 300 -15.74 -21.99 -8.12
CA HIS A 300 -15.52 -20.76 -8.90
C HIS A 300 -16.42 -19.62 -8.42
N ASP A 301 -17.45 -19.91 -7.65
CA ASP A 301 -18.34 -18.89 -7.09
C ASP A 301 -17.65 -18.09 -6.00
N PRO A 302 -17.51 -16.75 -6.18
CA PRO A 302 -16.91 -15.88 -5.18
C PRO A 302 -17.58 -15.94 -3.80
N ALA A 303 -18.90 -16.13 -3.75
CA ALA A 303 -19.64 -16.23 -2.49
C ALA A 303 -19.26 -17.48 -1.71
N ALA A 304 -19.02 -18.61 -2.39
CA ALA A 304 -18.57 -19.84 -1.76
C ALA A 304 -17.11 -19.77 -1.27
N LEU A 305 -16.26 -18.98 -1.94
CA LEU A 305 -14.86 -18.81 -1.56
C LEU A 305 -14.67 -17.92 -0.31
N ARG A 306 -15.62 -17.05 -0.02
CA ARG A 306 -15.62 -16.06 1.08
C ARG A 306 -14.55 -14.99 0.95
N ASP A 307 -13.29 -15.35 0.78
CA ASP A 307 -12.15 -14.42 0.63
C ASP A 307 -11.39 -14.70 -0.66
N VAL A 308 -11.87 -14.16 -1.78
CA VAL A 308 -11.25 -14.31 -3.11
C VAL A 308 -9.83 -13.74 -3.17
N ASP A 309 -9.50 -12.79 -2.30
CA ASP A 309 -8.17 -12.16 -2.24
C ASP A 309 -7.13 -13.16 -1.68
N GLN A 310 -7.47 -13.87 -0.60
CA GLN A 310 -6.60 -14.91 -0.04
C GLN A 310 -6.48 -16.11 -0.99
N TRP A 311 -7.55 -16.47 -1.68
CA TRP A 311 -7.50 -17.51 -2.71
C TRP A 311 -6.56 -17.10 -3.85
N TRP A 312 -6.57 -15.84 -4.26
CA TRP A 312 -5.62 -15.36 -5.27
C TRP A 312 -4.17 -15.42 -4.78
N VAL A 313 -3.90 -15.00 -3.55
CA VAL A 313 -2.55 -15.07 -2.96
C VAL A 313 -2.01 -16.51 -3.03
N GLU A 314 -2.79 -17.51 -2.62
CA GLU A 314 -2.38 -18.91 -2.65
C GLU A 314 -2.21 -19.44 -4.08
N ARG A 315 -3.15 -19.14 -5.00
CA ARG A 315 -3.06 -19.51 -6.42
C ARG A 315 -1.83 -18.92 -7.10
N ARG A 316 -1.51 -17.67 -6.83
CA ARG A 316 -0.32 -17.00 -7.36
C ARG A 316 0.96 -17.71 -6.91
N LEU A 317 1.07 -18.02 -5.63
CA LEU A 317 2.23 -18.74 -5.09
C LEU A 317 2.38 -20.12 -5.72
N LEU A 318 1.28 -20.84 -5.87
CA LEU A 318 1.25 -22.15 -6.49
C LEU A 318 1.61 -22.10 -7.99
N ALA A 319 1.06 -21.13 -8.74
CA ALA A 319 1.36 -20.96 -10.15
C ALA A 319 2.86 -20.69 -10.40
N ARG A 320 3.49 -19.86 -9.54
CA ARG A 320 4.93 -19.62 -9.62
C ARG A 320 5.76 -20.86 -9.35
N LYS A 321 5.39 -21.66 -8.34
CA LYS A 321 6.05 -22.95 -8.08
C LYS A 321 5.91 -23.93 -9.24
N LEU A 322 4.74 -23.98 -9.89
CA LEU A 322 4.53 -24.80 -11.10
C LEU A 322 5.40 -24.34 -12.27
N LEU A 323 5.61 -23.03 -12.44
CA LEU A 323 6.55 -22.49 -13.43
C LEU A 323 7.98 -22.91 -13.15
N ASP A 324 8.39 -22.93 -11.89
CA ASP A 324 9.73 -23.37 -11.48
C ASP A 324 9.95 -24.86 -11.76
N LEU A 325 8.87 -25.66 -11.71
CA LEU A 325 8.87 -27.08 -12.10
C LEU A 325 8.70 -27.33 -13.61
N GLY A 326 8.54 -26.28 -14.42
CA GLY A 326 8.36 -26.37 -15.86
C GLY A 326 6.92 -26.68 -16.33
N ASP A 327 5.95 -26.80 -15.41
CA ASP A 327 4.54 -27.06 -15.77
C ASP A 327 3.77 -25.76 -16.04
N SER A 328 4.12 -25.10 -17.13
CA SER A 328 3.54 -23.82 -17.52
C SER A 328 2.05 -23.90 -17.85
N LYS A 329 1.57 -25.05 -18.36
CA LYS A 329 0.13 -25.25 -18.69
C LYS A 329 -0.71 -25.26 -17.40
N LEU A 330 -0.28 -26.03 -16.40
CA LEU A 330 -0.96 -26.09 -15.12
C LEU A 330 -0.84 -24.77 -14.38
N ALA A 331 0.33 -24.10 -14.42
CA ALA A 331 0.52 -22.76 -13.86
C ALA A 331 -0.48 -21.74 -14.43
N TYR A 332 -0.68 -21.75 -15.74
CA TYR A 332 -1.67 -20.90 -16.40
C TYR A 332 -3.09 -21.25 -15.96
N ALA A 333 -3.46 -22.53 -15.94
CA ALA A 333 -4.78 -22.97 -15.50
C ALA A 333 -5.09 -22.55 -14.06
N ILE A 334 -4.11 -22.61 -13.14
CA ILE A 334 -4.26 -22.18 -11.74
C ILE A 334 -4.45 -20.67 -11.65
N ALA A 335 -3.70 -19.87 -12.42
CA ALA A 335 -3.77 -18.42 -12.40
C ALA A 335 -5.06 -17.89 -13.08
N SER A 336 -5.36 -18.36 -14.28
CA SER A 336 -6.52 -17.91 -15.08
C SER A 336 -7.86 -18.39 -14.53
N GLY A 337 -7.89 -19.55 -13.85
CA GLY A 337 -9.08 -20.12 -13.23
C GLY A 337 -9.42 -19.53 -11.86
N ALA A 338 -8.73 -18.47 -11.41
CA ALA A 338 -9.07 -17.79 -10.15
C ALA A 338 -10.34 -16.93 -10.30
N ALA A 339 -11.20 -16.92 -9.26
CA ALA A 339 -12.23 -15.91 -9.16
C ALA A 339 -11.58 -14.52 -9.08
N ALA A 340 -12.25 -13.50 -9.61
CA ALA A 340 -11.73 -12.14 -9.61
C ALA A 340 -11.56 -11.61 -8.17
N PRO A 341 -10.35 -11.18 -7.77
CA PRO A 341 -10.12 -10.61 -6.46
C PRO A 341 -10.93 -9.32 -6.22
N ASN A 342 -11.29 -9.07 -4.97
CA ASN A 342 -11.92 -7.81 -4.57
C ASN A 342 -10.92 -6.65 -4.55
N ASN A 343 -9.69 -6.94 -4.12
CA ASN A 343 -8.61 -5.96 -4.12
C ASN A 343 -8.16 -5.65 -5.55
N GLU A 344 -8.19 -4.36 -5.92
CA GLU A 344 -7.85 -3.88 -7.26
C GLU A 344 -6.41 -4.27 -7.69
N ASN A 345 -5.45 -4.16 -6.76
CA ASN A 345 -4.07 -4.56 -7.04
C ASN A 345 -3.95 -6.08 -7.28
N TYR A 346 -4.75 -6.88 -6.59
CA TYR A 346 -4.76 -8.33 -6.80
C TYR A 346 -5.47 -8.70 -8.10
N ARG A 347 -6.52 -7.98 -8.52
CA ARG A 347 -7.11 -8.17 -9.87
C ARG A 347 -6.10 -7.89 -10.96
N ALA A 348 -5.40 -6.76 -10.87
CA ALA A 348 -4.34 -6.41 -11.81
C ALA A 348 -3.21 -7.45 -11.83
N ASP A 349 -2.79 -7.94 -10.66
CA ASP A 349 -1.74 -8.98 -10.53
C ASP A 349 -2.20 -10.35 -11.06
N GLN A 350 -3.48 -10.72 -10.90
CA GLN A 350 -4.07 -11.92 -11.47
C GLN A 350 -4.02 -11.89 -12.99
N GLN A 351 -4.53 -10.83 -13.58
CA GLN A 351 -4.55 -10.67 -15.03
C GLN A 351 -3.13 -10.61 -15.60
N PHE A 352 -2.25 -9.87 -14.92
CA PHE A 352 -0.84 -9.85 -15.30
C PHE A 352 -0.20 -11.25 -15.25
N THR A 353 -0.39 -12.00 -14.18
CA THR A 353 0.24 -13.31 -14.00
C THR A 353 -0.24 -14.28 -15.07
N ALA A 354 -1.54 -14.34 -15.35
CA ALA A 354 -2.09 -15.19 -16.40
C ALA A 354 -1.59 -14.78 -17.80
N GLY A 355 -1.62 -13.48 -18.12
CA GLY A 355 -1.12 -12.96 -19.39
C GLY A 355 0.38 -13.20 -19.59
N TRP A 356 1.18 -13.01 -18.54
CA TRP A 356 2.63 -13.22 -18.59
C TRP A 356 2.99 -14.70 -18.81
N ILE A 357 2.29 -15.63 -18.13
CA ILE A 357 2.46 -17.06 -18.34
C ILE A 357 2.09 -17.42 -19.78
N ALA A 358 0.94 -16.94 -20.26
CA ALA A 358 0.50 -17.20 -21.63
C ALA A 358 1.50 -16.68 -22.68
N LEU A 359 2.03 -15.47 -22.50
CA LEU A 359 2.95 -14.85 -23.42
C LEU A 359 4.34 -15.50 -23.39
N ARG A 360 4.93 -15.65 -22.21
CA ARG A 360 6.36 -15.97 -22.07
C ARG A 360 6.67 -17.45 -21.94
N PHE A 361 5.73 -18.26 -21.45
CA PHE A 361 5.95 -19.68 -21.21
C PHE A 361 5.12 -20.57 -22.14
N LEU A 362 3.94 -20.12 -22.55
CA LEU A 362 3.12 -20.87 -23.51
C LEU A 362 3.26 -20.36 -24.94
N HIS A 363 3.91 -19.23 -25.15
CA HIS A 363 4.07 -18.57 -26.46
C HIS A 363 2.74 -18.33 -27.18
N GLN A 364 1.72 -17.91 -26.41
CA GLN A 364 0.35 -17.67 -26.89
C GLN A 364 -0.03 -16.19 -26.75
N PRO A 365 0.51 -15.29 -27.60
CA PRO A 365 0.29 -13.84 -27.48
C PRO A 365 -1.19 -13.45 -27.63
N ALA A 366 -1.96 -14.16 -28.47
CA ALA A 366 -3.40 -13.92 -28.62
C ALA A 366 -4.20 -14.23 -27.36
N VAL A 367 -3.76 -15.20 -26.54
CA VAL A 367 -4.36 -15.51 -25.23
C VAL A 367 -3.92 -14.48 -24.17
N ALA A 368 -2.68 -13.98 -24.25
CA ALA A 368 -2.12 -13.04 -23.31
C ALA A 368 -2.73 -11.63 -23.42
N LEU A 369 -3.03 -11.18 -24.64
CA LEU A 369 -3.46 -9.81 -24.92
C LEU A 369 -4.71 -9.38 -24.12
N PRO A 370 -5.83 -10.14 -24.09
CA PRO A 370 -6.99 -9.78 -23.29
C PRO A 370 -6.69 -9.72 -21.78
N HIS A 371 -5.84 -10.60 -21.26
CA HIS A 371 -5.42 -10.52 -19.86
C HIS A 371 -4.73 -9.17 -19.55
N PHE A 372 -3.79 -8.75 -20.39
CA PHE A 372 -3.13 -7.46 -20.19
C PHE A 372 -4.07 -6.27 -20.38
N ALA A 373 -5.08 -6.37 -21.24
CA ALA A 373 -6.10 -5.35 -21.39
C ALA A 373 -6.92 -5.18 -20.08
N HIS A 374 -7.30 -6.29 -19.47
CA HIS A 374 -8.07 -6.29 -18.22
C HIS A 374 -7.31 -5.72 -16.98
N ILE A 375 -5.98 -5.56 -17.06
CA ILE A 375 -5.23 -4.85 -16.01
C ILE A 375 -5.69 -3.39 -15.89
N ALA A 376 -6.07 -2.77 -17.01
CA ALA A 376 -6.50 -1.38 -17.04
C ALA A 376 -7.96 -1.15 -16.57
N ASP A 377 -8.74 -2.21 -16.38
CA ASP A 377 -10.15 -2.11 -16.02
C ASP A 377 -10.31 -1.47 -14.63
N GLY A 378 -10.87 -0.26 -14.62
CA GLY A 378 -11.08 0.53 -13.41
C GLY A 378 -9.82 1.18 -12.83
N ALA A 379 -8.63 0.90 -13.39
CA ALA A 379 -7.39 1.48 -12.90
C ALA A 379 -7.26 2.97 -13.27
N SER A 380 -6.82 3.76 -12.32
CA SER A 380 -6.53 5.19 -12.52
C SER A 380 -5.06 5.54 -12.24
N ASP A 381 -4.33 4.67 -11.58
CA ASP A 381 -2.94 4.94 -11.21
C ASP A 381 -1.99 4.73 -12.41
N PRO A 382 -1.01 5.65 -12.57
CA PRO A 382 -0.07 5.63 -13.69
C PRO A 382 0.77 4.35 -13.80
N ILE A 383 1.06 3.70 -12.68
CA ILE A 383 1.93 2.53 -12.62
C ILE A 383 1.22 1.31 -13.20
N THR A 384 -0.01 1.08 -12.78
CA THR A 384 -0.87 -0.02 -13.28
C THR A 384 -1.19 0.17 -14.76
N LEU A 385 -1.54 1.40 -15.17
CA LEU A 385 -1.82 1.70 -16.58
C LEU A 385 -0.58 1.52 -17.47
N ALA A 386 0.58 2.00 -17.05
CA ALA A 386 1.81 1.79 -17.79
C ALA A 386 2.14 0.31 -17.96
N ARG A 387 1.95 -0.51 -16.91
CA ARG A 387 2.13 -1.97 -16.96
C ARG A 387 1.20 -2.62 -17.96
N ALA A 388 -0.09 -2.29 -17.90
CA ALA A 388 -1.10 -2.83 -18.80
C ALA A 388 -0.74 -2.61 -20.26
N TYR A 389 -0.49 -1.36 -20.65
CA TYR A 389 -0.21 -1.01 -22.04
C TYR A 389 1.16 -1.49 -22.52
N TYR A 390 2.18 -1.47 -21.66
CA TYR A 390 3.49 -2.02 -22.03
C TYR A 390 3.41 -3.51 -22.40
N TRP A 391 2.71 -4.31 -21.58
CA TRP A 391 2.59 -5.74 -21.82
C TRP A 391 1.61 -6.09 -22.94
N GLN A 392 0.59 -5.25 -23.21
CA GLN A 392 -0.18 -5.32 -24.46
C GLN A 392 0.74 -5.11 -25.68
N GLY A 393 1.63 -4.11 -25.60
CA GLY A 393 2.66 -3.89 -26.63
C GLY A 393 3.55 -5.11 -26.85
N ARG A 394 4.06 -5.73 -25.77
CA ARG A 394 4.87 -6.96 -25.83
C ARG A 394 4.10 -8.15 -26.44
N ALA A 395 2.80 -8.26 -26.14
CA ALA A 395 1.96 -9.33 -26.72
C ALA A 395 1.68 -9.09 -28.20
N ALA A 396 1.37 -7.86 -28.60
CA ALA A 396 1.13 -7.50 -30.00
C ALA A 396 2.41 -7.66 -30.84
N GLU A 397 3.57 -7.25 -30.31
CA GLU A 397 4.89 -7.44 -30.93
C GLU A 397 5.17 -8.95 -31.17
N ALA A 398 4.93 -9.80 -30.16
CA ALA A 398 5.10 -11.24 -30.26
C ALA A 398 4.11 -11.91 -31.24
N ALA A 399 2.96 -11.27 -31.51
CA ALA A 399 1.98 -11.70 -32.51
C ALA A 399 2.30 -11.19 -33.93
N GLY A 400 3.34 -10.36 -34.09
CA GLY A 400 3.69 -9.74 -35.39
C GLY A 400 2.80 -8.53 -35.75
N HIS A 401 2.06 -7.99 -34.81
CA HIS A 401 1.16 -6.83 -35.00
C HIS A 401 1.89 -5.54 -34.63
N GLU A 402 2.92 -5.18 -35.38
CA GLU A 402 3.82 -4.06 -35.08
C GLU A 402 3.10 -2.71 -34.91
N ARG A 403 2.07 -2.43 -35.71
CA ARG A 403 1.30 -1.18 -35.63
C ARG A 403 0.56 -1.08 -34.28
N ASP A 404 -0.06 -2.16 -33.85
CA ASP A 404 -0.79 -2.20 -32.59
C ASP A 404 0.19 -2.14 -31.41
N ALA A 405 1.31 -2.87 -31.51
CA ALA A 405 2.38 -2.83 -30.52
C ALA A 405 2.88 -1.41 -30.29
N ARG A 406 3.14 -0.67 -31.38
CA ARG A 406 3.53 0.73 -31.32
C ARG A 406 2.50 1.60 -30.61
N GLY A 407 1.20 1.46 -30.92
CA GLY A 407 0.12 2.21 -30.29
C GLY A 407 0.01 1.96 -28.79
N TYR A 408 0.18 0.69 -28.36
CA TYR A 408 0.23 0.35 -26.93
C TYR A 408 1.45 0.94 -26.24
N TYR A 409 2.65 0.87 -26.83
CA TYR A 409 3.84 1.50 -26.28
C TYR A 409 3.71 3.03 -26.20
N GLU A 410 3.12 3.69 -27.20
CA GLU A 410 2.84 5.13 -27.18
C GLU A 410 1.91 5.51 -26.02
N THR A 411 0.95 4.65 -25.70
CA THR A 411 0.05 4.86 -24.55
C THR A 411 0.79 4.66 -23.22
N ALA A 412 1.59 3.61 -23.08
CA ALA A 412 2.40 3.38 -21.89
C ALA A 412 3.43 4.50 -21.65
N ALA A 413 4.05 5.02 -22.73
CA ALA A 413 5.07 6.07 -22.70
C ALA A 413 4.57 7.42 -22.14
N ARG A 414 3.26 7.60 -22.01
CA ARG A 414 2.64 8.79 -21.37
C ARG A 414 2.87 8.85 -19.86
N TYR A 415 3.38 7.77 -19.25
CA TYR A 415 3.67 7.63 -17.83
C TYR A 415 5.18 7.58 -17.56
N PRO A 416 5.93 8.67 -17.79
CA PRO A 416 7.39 8.69 -17.81
C PRO A 416 8.05 8.46 -16.45
N THR A 417 7.28 8.50 -15.36
CA THR A 417 7.76 8.22 -14.01
C THR A 417 7.52 6.78 -13.59
N ALA A 418 6.82 5.97 -14.40
CA ALA A 418 6.54 4.57 -14.13
C ALA A 418 7.51 3.66 -14.90
N TYR A 419 7.97 2.57 -14.28
CA TYR A 419 8.92 1.61 -14.83
C TYR A 419 8.57 1.16 -16.25
N TYR A 420 7.33 0.69 -16.44
CA TYR A 420 6.88 0.25 -17.76
C TYR A 420 6.65 1.38 -18.75
N GLY A 421 6.36 2.58 -18.27
CA GLY A 421 6.32 3.78 -19.10
C GLY A 421 7.69 4.15 -19.64
N GLN A 422 8.72 4.06 -18.81
CA GLN A 422 10.12 4.27 -19.20
C GLN A 422 10.60 3.19 -20.19
N LEU A 423 10.25 1.92 -19.95
CA LEU A 423 10.54 0.84 -20.90
C LEU A 423 9.84 1.02 -22.26
N ALA A 424 8.59 1.51 -22.24
CA ALA A 424 7.87 1.81 -23.48
C ALA A 424 8.51 2.98 -24.25
N ARG A 425 8.97 4.01 -23.53
CA ARG A 425 9.73 5.12 -24.17
C ARG A 425 10.99 4.60 -24.86
N ALA A 426 11.76 3.78 -24.16
CA ALA A 426 12.96 3.17 -24.73
C ALA A 426 12.65 2.34 -25.98
N ARG A 427 11.59 1.52 -25.96
CA ARG A 427 11.11 0.73 -27.14
C ARG A 427 10.72 1.61 -28.33
N LEU A 428 10.27 2.82 -28.11
CA LEU A 428 9.89 3.79 -29.14
C LEU A 428 11.08 4.65 -29.62
N GLY A 429 12.26 4.48 -29.01
CA GLY A 429 13.42 5.36 -29.26
C GLY A 429 13.25 6.77 -28.68
N LEU A 430 12.36 6.92 -27.69
CA LEU A 430 12.18 8.15 -26.92
C LEU A 430 13.14 8.14 -25.74
N ASP A 431 14.28 8.76 -25.88
CA ASP A 431 15.41 8.71 -24.95
C ASP A 431 15.36 9.78 -23.83
N GLU A 432 14.19 10.34 -23.57
CA GLU A 432 14.01 11.38 -22.56
C GLU A 432 12.93 11.01 -21.52
N VAL A 433 13.12 11.46 -20.28
CA VAL A 433 12.10 11.51 -19.21
C VAL A 433 11.61 12.93 -19.04
N THR A 434 10.38 13.20 -19.40
CA THR A 434 9.79 14.54 -19.28
C THR A 434 8.95 14.62 -18.00
N LEU A 435 9.29 15.53 -17.11
CA LEU A 435 8.50 15.83 -15.91
C LEU A 435 7.56 17.00 -16.20
N ARG A 436 6.30 16.87 -15.81
CA ARG A 436 5.30 17.93 -16.00
C ARG A 436 5.55 19.07 -15.02
N THR A 437 5.35 20.29 -15.46
CA THR A 437 5.42 21.47 -14.60
C THR A 437 4.12 21.57 -13.77
N PRO A 438 4.21 21.66 -12.44
CA PRO A 438 3.04 21.90 -11.62
C PRO A 438 2.48 23.30 -11.88
N PRO A 439 1.20 23.56 -11.63
CA PRO A 439 0.66 24.91 -11.65
C PRO A 439 1.28 25.78 -10.57
N GLU A 440 1.13 27.09 -10.70
CA GLU A 440 1.57 28.04 -9.68
C GLU A 440 0.81 27.81 -8.36
N PRO A 441 1.49 27.99 -7.20
CA PRO A 441 0.83 27.95 -5.91
C PRO A 441 -0.19 29.09 -5.78
N ARG A 442 -1.18 28.95 -4.91
CA ARG A 442 -2.14 30.02 -4.64
C ARG A 442 -1.45 31.24 -4.04
N ALA A 443 -1.67 32.40 -4.64
CA ALA A 443 -1.17 33.66 -4.10
C ALA A 443 -1.90 34.11 -2.82
N ASP A 444 -3.19 33.74 -2.67
CA ASP A 444 -3.98 34.04 -1.47
C ASP A 444 -4.02 32.84 -0.52
N LEU A 445 -3.03 32.78 0.37
CA LEU A 445 -2.94 31.78 1.44
C LEU A 445 -3.97 31.99 2.56
N ARG A 446 -4.56 33.21 2.68
CA ARG A 446 -5.52 33.55 3.75
C ARG A 446 -6.83 32.76 3.63
N GLY A 447 -7.18 32.35 2.39
CA GLY A 447 -8.33 31.51 2.12
C GLY A 447 -8.09 30.01 2.34
N LEU A 448 -6.84 29.56 2.59
CA LEU A 448 -6.50 28.16 2.76
C LEU A 448 -6.22 27.86 4.25
N GLU A 449 -7.25 27.46 4.96
CA GLU A 449 -7.19 27.13 6.39
C GLU A 449 -6.07 26.15 6.73
N LEU A 450 -5.88 25.10 5.91
CA LEU A 450 -4.87 24.07 6.12
C LEU A 450 -3.43 24.57 5.92
N ALA A 451 -3.20 25.64 5.15
CA ALA A 451 -1.89 26.29 5.07
C ALA A 451 -1.49 26.89 6.41
N ARG A 452 -2.41 27.61 7.07
CA ARG A 452 -2.17 28.15 8.43
C ARG A 452 -1.96 27.04 9.46
N VAL A 453 -2.67 25.90 9.33
CA VAL A 453 -2.45 24.75 10.19
C VAL A 453 -1.03 24.21 10.03
N PHE A 454 -0.52 24.12 8.81
CA PHE A 454 0.87 23.70 8.56
C PHE A 454 1.86 24.69 9.19
N ASP A 455 1.64 26.02 9.06
CA ASP A 455 2.49 27.02 9.69
C ASP A 455 2.52 26.86 11.21
N ILE A 456 1.36 26.66 11.87
CA ILE A 456 1.28 26.40 13.31
C ILE A 456 2.08 25.13 13.69
N LEU A 457 1.90 24.04 12.94
CA LEU A 457 2.57 22.78 13.23
C LEU A 457 4.09 22.85 13.02
N TYR A 458 4.57 23.55 11.99
CA TYR A 458 5.99 23.80 11.79
C TYR A 458 6.58 24.73 12.87
N ALA A 459 5.84 25.76 13.29
CA ALA A 459 6.29 26.66 14.37
C ALA A 459 6.54 25.94 15.70
N ILE A 460 5.87 24.81 15.95
CA ILE A 460 6.03 24.00 17.17
C ILE A 460 6.84 22.70 16.94
N ASP A 461 7.44 22.54 15.75
CA ASP A 461 8.19 21.34 15.31
C ASP A 461 7.38 20.02 15.33
N ALA A 462 6.08 20.08 15.03
CA ALA A 462 5.19 18.93 14.98
C ALA A 462 5.12 18.30 13.56
N ARG A 463 6.27 18.04 12.94
CA ARG A 463 6.41 17.55 11.55
C ARG A 463 5.66 16.25 11.26
N ASP A 464 5.62 15.30 12.21
CA ASP A 464 4.90 14.04 12.04
C ASP A 464 3.39 14.24 11.88
N VAL A 465 2.83 15.28 12.51
CA VAL A 465 1.43 15.65 12.34
C VAL A 465 1.18 16.23 10.95
N VAL A 466 2.10 17.07 10.45
CA VAL A 466 2.05 17.59 9.07
C VAL A 466 2.02 16.44 8.06
N VAL A 467 2.93 15.47 8.19
CA VAL A 467 3.00 14.30 7.30
C VAL A 467 1.70 13.48 7.32
N ALA A 468 1.12 13.28 8.50
CA ALA A 468 -0.14 12.56 8.64
C ALA A 468 -1.31 13.30 7.95
N MET A 469 -1.39 14.63 8.14
CA MET A 469 -2.39 15.46 7.47
C MET A 469 -2.19 15.51 5.96
N ALA A 470 -0.95 15.70 5.52
CA ALA A 470 -0.56 15.83 4.12
C ALA A 470 -1.05 14.64 3.26
N GLY A 471 -0.88 13.40 3.78
CA GLY A 471 -1.36 12.20 3.09
C GLY A 471 -2.87 12.18 2.91
N ASP A 472 -3.61 12.48 3.95
CA ASP A 472 -5.08 12.45 3.95
C ASP A 472 -5.69 13.56 3.07
N ILE A 473 -5.06 14.74 3.05
CA ILE A 473 -5.46 15.86 2.19
C ILE A 473 -5.21 15.49 0.73
N ALA A 474 -4.03 14.99 0.40
CA ALA A 474 -3.65 14.67 -0.97
C ALA A 474 -4.45 13.50 -1.56
N ASP A 475 -4.97 12.59 -0.74
CA ASP A 475 -5.88 11.53 -1.17
C ASP A 475 -7.26 12.07 -1.61
N LYS A 476 -7.71 13.20 -1.06
CA LYS A 476 -9.10 13.67 -1.21
C LYS A 476 -9.23 14.98 -1.98
N ALA A 477 -8.24 15.88 -1.84
CA ALA A 477 -8.33 17.21 -2.44
C ALA A 477 -8.29 17.16 -3.97
N ASN A 478 -9.20 17.89 -4.61
CA ASN A 478 -9.22 18.08 -6.06
C ASN A 478 -8.65 19.45 -6.49
N ASP A 479 -8.42 20.34 -5.55
CA ASP A 479 -7.79 21.64 -5.80
C ASP A 479 -6.27 21.46 -5.90
N LEU A 480 -5.79 21.38 -7.14
CA LEU A 480 -4.37 21.16 -7.43
C LEU A 480 -3.50 22.33 -6.96
N ALA A 481 -3.98 23.58 -7.07
CA ALA A 481 -3.22 24.75 -6.62
C ALA A 481 -3.08 24.77 -5.08
N ALA A 482 -4.09 24.29 -4.35
CA ALA A 482 -4.00 24.09 -2.91
C ALA A 482 -2.97 23.01 -2.54
N LEU A 483 -2.95 21.88 -3.27
CA LEU A 483 -1.94 20.83 -3.04
C LEU A 483 -0.51 21.35 -3.30
N VAL A 484 -0.32 22.11 -4.38
CA VAL A 484 0.97 22.76 -4.68
C VAL A 484 1.37 23.70 -3.54
N THR A 485 0.43 24.53 -3.06
CA THR A 485 0.70 25.46 -1.95
C THR A 485 1.17 24.74 -0.69
N LEU A 486 0.48 23.65 -0.30
CA LEU A 486 0.87 22.85 0.87
C LEU A 486 2.23 22.17 0.66
N ALA A 487 2.51 21.68 -0.55
CA ALA A 487 3.80 21.08 -0.87
C ALA A 487 4.95 22.11 -0.84
N GLU A 488 4.71 23.36 -1.30
CA GLU A 488 5.69 24.44 -1.19
C GLU A 488 5.92 24.89 0.26
N ILE A 489 4.89 24.90 1.10
CA ILE A 489 5.07 25.14 2.54
C ILE A 489 5.97 24.04 3.13
N ALA A 490 5.68 22.77 2.88
CA ALA A 490 6.52 21.68 3.37
C ALA A 490 7.96 21.79 2.85
N ARG A 491 8.14 22.12 1.59
CA ARG A 491 9.46 22.33 0.97
C ARG A 491 10.23 23.50 1.60
N SER A 492 9.57 24.61 1.91
CA SER A 492 10.20 25.79 2.55
C SER A 492 10.70 25.48 3.97
N HIS A 493 10.18 24.44 4.59
CA HIS A 493 10.61 23.92 5.90
C HIS A 493 11.54 22.71 5.81
N ASP A 494 12.14 22.45 4.64
CA ASP A 494 13.00 21.28 4.37
C ASP A 494 12.38 19.95 4.79
N ASP A 495 11.04 19.83 4.68
CA ASP A 495 10.32 18.59 4.99
C ASP A 495 10.11 17.76 3.72
N ALA A 496 11.15 17.02 3.34
CA ALA A 496 11.10 16.12 2.19
C ALA A 496 10.03 15.04 2.32
N ARG A 497 9.75 14.58 3.54
CA ARG A 497 8.77 13.54 3.82
C ARG A 497 7.33 14.02 3.56
N ALA A 498 6.96 15.19 4.06
CA ALA A 498 5.65 15.79 3.79
C ALA A 498 5.50 16.17 2.31
N THR A 499 6.53 16.76 1.71
CA THR A 499 6.58 17.10 0.27
C THR A 499 6.36 15.86 -0.58
N LEU A 500 7.11 14.77 -0.35
CA LEU A 500 6.93 13.50 -1.02
C LEU A 500 5.52 12.96 -0.83
N ARG A 501 4.98 13.02 0.39
CA ARG A 501 3.67 12.46 0.72
C ARG A 501 2.56 13.10 -0.11
N ILE A 502 2.58 14.44 -0.23
CA ILE A 502 1.64 15.20 -1.08
C ILE A 502 1.85 14.82 -2.55
N GLY A 503 3.08 14.92 -3.04
CA GLY A 503 3.41 14.67 -4.44
C GLY A 503 3.10 13.24 -4.89
N LYS A 504 3.49 12.23 -4.09
CA LYS A 504 3.28 10.81 -4.40
C LYS A 504 1.78 10.46 -4.48
N LYS A 505 0.98 10.95 -3.53
CA LYS A 505 -0.47 10.72 -3.51
C LYS A 505 -1.17 11.40 -4.69
N ALA A 506 -0.84 12.65 -4.94
CA ALA A 506 -1.38 13.40 -6.07
C ALA A 506 -0.96 12.78 -7.43
N LEU A 507 0.30 12.39 -7.57
CA LEU A 507 0.81 11.71 -8.77
C LEU A 507 0.08 10.38 -9.02
N GLY A 508 -0.16 9.58 -7.99
CA GLY A 508 -0.95 8.35 -8.06
C GLY A 508 -2.38 8.57 -8.57
N ARG A 509 -2.92 9.76 -8.38
CA ARG A 509 -4.23 10.20 -8.93
C ARG A 509 -4.12 10.87 -10.31
N GLY A 510 -2.93 10.87 -10.93
CA GLY A 510 -2.68 11.46 -12.25
C GLY A 510 -2.36 12.96 -12.27
N PHE A 511 -2.31 13.64 -11.12
CA PHE A 511 -1.96 15.06 -11.04
C PHE A 511 -0.47 15.30 -11.37
N PRO A 512 -0.09 16.44 -12.02
CA PRO A 512 1.28 16.73 -12.46
C PRO A 512 2.15 17.27 -11.31
N LEU A 513 2.36 16.46 -10.28
CA LEU A 513 3.15 16.82 -9.09
C LEU A 513 4.43 16.00 -8.96
N GLU A 514 5.07 15.65 -10.09
CA GLU A 514 6.31 14.88 -10.13
C GLU A 514 7.44 15.56 -9.34
N LEU A 515 7.55 16.89 -9.41
CA LEU A 515 8.60 17.63 -8.70
C LEU A 515 8.52 17.47 -7.18
N TYR A 516 7.31 17.34 -6.64
CA TYR A 516 7.07 17.10 -5.22
C TYR A 516 7.09 15.61 -4.86
N ALA A 517 6.70 14.74 -5.80
CA ALA A 517 6.79 13.30 -5.63
C ALA A 517 8.24 12.76 -5.60
N PHE A 518 9.20 13.59 -6.06
CA PHE A 518 10.62 13.27 -6.10
C PHE A 518 11.43 14.45 -5.55
N PRO A 519 11.37 14.72 -4.22
CA PRO A 519 12.12 15.79 -3.60
C PRO A 519 13.63 15.60 -3.81
N ASP A 520 14.34 16.70 -4.15
CA ASP A 520 15.77 16.73 -4.40
C ASP A 520 16.58 17.26 -3.20
N PHE A 521 15.97 17.22 -2.03
CA PHE A 521 16.48 17.63 -0.72
C PHE A 521 16.11 16.62 0.37
N GLY A 522 16.53 16.85 1.62
CA GLY A 522 16.23 16.01 2.78
C GLY A 522 17.23 14.88 3.05
N ILE A 523 18.29 14.75 2.22
CA ILE A 523 19.44 13.88 2.47
C ILE A 523 20.67 14.77 2.64
N PRO A 524 21.38 14.68 3.78
CA PRO A 524 22.59 15.48 3.98
C PRO A 524 23.71 15.04 3.04
N ASN A 525 24.57 15.97 2.67
CA ASN A 525 25.81 15.63 2.01
C ASN A 525 26.74 14.99 3.02
N VAL A 526 27.32 13.85 2.67
CA VAL A 526 28.26 13.09 3.51
C VAL A 526 29.52 12.78 2.72
N GLU A 527 30.65 12.78 3.42
CA GLU A 527 31.90 12.31 2.82
C GLU A 527 31.84 10.77 2.69
N PRO A 528 32.13 10.21 1.49
CA PRO A 528 32.11 8.77 1.27
C PRO A 528 33.18 8.08 2.11
N ILE A 529 32.81 6.98 2.78
CA ILE A 529 33.74 6.11 3.50
C ILE A 529 34.05 4.82 2.72
N GLY A 530 33.35 4.57 1.64
CA GLY A 530 33.47 3.41 0.74
C GLY A 530 33.41 3.82 -0.72
N PRO A 531 33.16 2.87 -1.64
CA PRO A 531 32.96 3.19 -3.05
C PRO A 531 31.85 4.22 -3.23
N GLN A 532 32.14 5.23 -4.05
CA GLN A 532 31.18 6.32 -4.28
C GLN A 532 29.96 5.82 -5.04
N VAL A 533 28.78 6.20 -4.58
CA VAL A 533 27.49 5.95 -5.23
C VAL A 533 26.91 7.24 -5.76
N GLU A 534 26.37 7.20 -6.95
CA GLU A 534 25.75 8.35 -7.60
C GLU A 534 24.53 8.85 -6.79
N ARG A 535 24.40 10.17 -6.66
CA ARG A 535 23.35 10.80 -5.85
C ARG A 535 21.93 10.31 -6.19
N HIS A 536 21.65 10.13 -7.48
CA HIS A 536 20.34 9.65 -7.94
C HIS A 536 20.00 8.24 -7.45
N VAL A 537 21.00 7.37 -7.25
CA VAL A 537 20.80 6.02 -6.68
C VAL A 537 20.46 6.10 -5.19
N ILE A 538 21.22 6.92 -4.43
CA ILE A 538 20.97 7.12 -2.99
C ILE A 538 19.55 7.65 -2.76
N TYR A 539 19.12 8.65 -3.52
CA TYR A 539 17.78 9.22 -3.42
C TYR A 539 16.68 8.23 -3.82
N ALA A 540 16.94 7.39 -4.84
CA ALA A 540 16.01 6.35 -5.25
C ALA A 540 15.81 5.29 -4.16
N ILE A 541 16.89 4.88 -3.48
CA ILE A 541 16.85 3.97 -2.34
C ILE A 541 16.11 4.61 -1.17
N VAL A 542 16.51 5.80 -0.71
CA VAL A 542 15.86 6.49 0.43
C VAL A 542 14.36 6.69 0.20
N ARG A 543 13.99 7.07 -1.04
CA ARG A 543 12.58 7.21 -1.39
C ARG A 543 11.80 5.90 -1.26
N GLN A 544 12.43 4.77 -1.62
CA GLN A 544 11.80 3.46 -1.56
C GLN A 544 11.81 2.86 -0.15
N GLU A 545 12.89 3.04 0.62
CA GLU A 545 13.10 2.44 1.94
C GLU A 545 12.29 3.13 3.04
N SER A 546 12.36 4.44 3.09
CA SER A 546 11.86 5.21 4.24
C SER A 546 10.86 6.31 3.89
N GLU A 547 10.66 6.61 2.61
CA GLU A 547 9.95 7.83 2.18
C GLU A 547 10.51 9.09 2.89
N PHE A 548 11.82 9.17 3.05
CA PHE A 548 12.54 10.23 3.79
C PHE A 548 12.23 10.27 5.30
N ASN A 549 11.73 9.20 5.89
CA ASN A 549 11.54 9.11 7.33
C ASN A 549 12.84 8.67 8.03
N SER A 550 13.57 9.62 8.61
CA SER A 550 14.82 9.32 9.32
C SER A 550 14.62 8.55 10.64
N ARG A 551 13.40 8.46 11.15
CA ARG A 551 13.07 7.80 12.42
C ARG A 551 12.37 6.45 12.25
N VAL A 552 12.25 5.93 11.03
CA VAL A 552 11.57 4.65 10.82
C VAL A 552 12.45 3.48 11.26
N VAL A 553 11.81 2.51 11.89
CA VAL A 553 12.38 1.20 12.22
C VAL A 553 11.46 0.14 11.64
N SER A 554 11.99 -0.74 10.81
CA SER A 554 11.21 -1.82 10.21
C SER A 554 11.00 -2.99 11.18
N GLY A 555 10.07 -3.90 10.86
CA GLY A 555 9.88 -5.15 11.59
C GLY A 555 11.12 -6.07 11.61
N ALA A 556 12.04 -5.88 10.67
CA ALA A 556 13.33 -6.57 10.60
C ALA A 556 14.47 -5.84 11.35
N ASN A 557 14.15 -4.79 12.13
CA ASN A 557 15.11 -3.93 12.82
C ASN A 557 16.12 -3.27 11.85
N ALA A 558 15.63 -2.75 10.73
CA ALA A 558 16.37 -1.84 9.87
C ALA A 558 16.01 -0.40 10.22
N TYR A 559 16.98 0.53 10.18
CA TYR A 559 16.90 1.85 10.78
C TYR A 559 17.11 2.98 9.77
N GLY A 560 16.34 4.05 9.93
CA GLY A 560 16.59 5.36 9.35
C GLY A 560 16.36 5.44 7.83
N LEU A 561 16.95 6.45 7.20
CA LEU A 561 16.69 6.79 5.78
C LEU A 561 16.97 5.64 4.82
N MET A 562 18.09 4.93 4.99
CA MET A 562 18.52 3.85 4.12
C MET A 562 18.21 2.44 4.67
N GLN A 563 17.43 2.35 5.76
CA GLN A 563 17.01 1.09 6.38
C GLN A 563 18.18 0.11 6.62
N VAL A 564 19.23 0.62 7.29
CA VAL A 564 20.43 -0.17 7.62
C VAL A 564 20.18 -1.01 8.85
N THR A 565 20.50 -2.32 8.79
CA THR A 565 20.42 -3.18 9.97
C THR A 565 21.67 -3.03 10.85
N ALA A 566 21.56 -3.36 12.14
CA ALA A 566 22.72 -3.33 13.04
C ALA A 566 23.86 -4.30 12.65
N ALA A 567 23.52 -5.41 11.96
CA ALA A 567 24.52 -6.34 11.43
C ALA A 567 25.27 -5.71 10.26
N THR A 568 24.53 -5.12 9.30
CA THR A 568 25.09 -4.39 8.16
C THR A 568 25.99 -3.25 8.62
N ASP A 569 25.51 -2.42 9.59
CA ASP A 569 26.30 -1.33 10.16
C ASP A 569 27.63 -1.83 10.73
N ARG A 570 27.60 -2.88 11.55
CA ARG A 570 28.83 -3.45 12.16
C ARG A 570 29.83 -3.93 11.11
N ASP A 571 29.35 -4.64 10.10
CA ASP A 571 30.20 -5.21 9.05
C ASP A 571 30.78 -4.11 8.16
N THR A 572 29.97 -3.11 7.80
CA THR A 572 30.37 -1.95 6.99
C THR A 572 31.31 -1.04 7.76
N ALA A 573 31.01 -0.72 9.01
CA ALA A 573 31.87 0.07 9.87
C ALA A 573 33.26 -0.59 10.05
N LYS A 574 33.29 -1.92 10.26
CA LYS A 574 34.54 -2.68 10.33
C LYS A 574 35.31 -2.66 9.00
N ARG A 575 34.64 -2.82 7.87
CA ARG A 575 35.24 -2.86 6.53
C ARG A 575 35.91 -1.54 6.18
N PHE A 576 35.27 -0.43 6.53
CA PHE A 576 35.74 0.92 6.19
C PHE A 576 36.42 1.66 7.35
N ASN A 577 36.72 0.94 8.45
CA ASN A 577 37.43 1.46 9.62
C ASN A 577 36.76 2.69 10.27
N VAL A 578 35.41 2.63 10.40
CA VAL A 578 34.59 3.62 11.08
C VAL A 578 34.11 3.07 12.42
N ALA A 579 33.90 3.91 13.41
CA ALA A 579 33.38 3.50 14.70
C ALA A 579 31.91 3.03 14.58
N PHE A 580 31.67 1.76 14.98
CA PHE A 580 30.32 1.22 15.03
C PHE A 580 29.53 1.83 16.21
N ASP A 581 28.36 2.39 15.94
CA ASP A 581 27.39 2.78 16.96
C ASP A 581 25.96 2.67 16.44
N GLN A 582 25.28 1.57 16.80
CA GLN A 582 23.90 1.29 16.37
C GLN A 582 22.93 2.42 16.70
N ARG A 583 23.13 3.19 17.77
CA ARG A 583 22.23 4.28 18.14
C ARG A 583 22.27 5.41 17.12
N ARG A 584 23.41 5.61 16.46
CA ARG A 584 23.56 6.62 15.42
C ARG A 584 22.75 6.31 14.17
N LEU A 585 22.45 5.04 13.88
CA LEU A 585 21.60 4.68 12.73
C LEU A 585 20.23 5.37 12.76
N LEU A 586 19.70 5.65 13.93
CA LEU A 586 18.39 6.31 14.09
C LEU A 586 18.51 7.79 14.46
N ASN A 587 19.56 8.18 15.18
CA ASN A 587 19.69 9.50 15.76
C ASN A 587 20.65 10.43 15.00
N ASP A 588 21.41 9.90 14.06
CA ASP A 588 22.37 10.63 13.23
C ASP A 588 22.14 10.31 11.74
N VAL A 589 21.40 11.20 11.08
CA VAL A 589 21.02 11.02 9.69
C VAL A 589 22.23 10.93 8.77
N ALA A 590 23.27 11.71 9.02
CA ALA A 590 24.50 11.70 8.22
C ALA A 590 25.22 10.34 8.34
N TYR A 591 25.32 9.79 9.56
CA TYR A 591 25.88 8.47 9.78
C TYR A 591 25.08 7.37 9.06
N ASN A 592 23.75 7.41 9.14
CA ASN A 592 22.88 6.44 8.45
C ASN A 592 23.12 6.45 6.94
N VAL A 593 23.18 7.63 6.34
CA VAL A 593 23.44 7.80 4.89
C VAL A 593 24.86 7.38 4.53
N GLN A 594 25.85 7.69 5.38
CA GLN A 594 27.25 7.34 5.14
C GLN A 594 27.47 5.81 5.14
N ILE A 595 26.93 5.11 6.15
CA ILE A 595 27.01 3.65 6.24
C ILE A 595 26.19 2.99 5.12
N GLY A 596 24.96 3.41 4.91
CA GLY A 596 24.09 2.84 3.87
C GLY A 596 24.66 3.02 2.46
N SER A 597 25.23 4.20 2.16
CA SER A 597 25.86 4.47 0.85
C SER A 597 27.14 3.65 0.66
N ALA A 598 27.92 3.44 1.73
CA ALA A 598 29.13 2.63 1.65
C ALA A 598 28.82 1.14 1.41
N GLU A 599 27.78 0.61 2.05
CA GLU A 599 27.33 -0.76 1.80
C GLU A 599 26.78 -0.91 0.38
N LEU A 600 25.90 0.01 -0.05
CA LEU A 600 25.37 0.02 -1.41
C LEU A 600 26.47 0.07 -2.47
N GLY A 601 27.50 0.93 -2.28
CA GLY A 601 28.65 1.02 -3.19
C GLY A 601 29.48 -0.25 -3.23
N ASN A 602 29.65 -0.89 -2.07
CA ASN A 602 30.30 -2.18 -1.97
C ASN A 602 29.52 -3.28 -2.71
N ASP A 603 28.19 -3.32 -2.54
CA ASP A 603 27.34 -4.30 -3.22
C ASP A 603 27.30 -4.09 -4.72
N ILE A 604 27.14 -2.85 -5.20
CA ILE A 604 27.27 -2.52 -6.63
C ILE A 604 28.60 -3.07 -7.18
N SER A 605 29.71 -2.88 -6.45
CA SER A 605 31.03 -3.38 -6.87
C SER A 605 31.10 -4.90 -6.90
N ASN A 606 30.57 -5.58 -5.87
CA ASN A 606 30.51 -7.04 -5.76
C ASN A 606 29.71 -7.68 -6.91
N TRP A 607 28.64 -6.99 -7.37
CA TRP A 607 27.81 -7.42 -8.50
C TRP A 607 28.30 -6.87 -9.85
N ARG A 608 29.57 -6.40 -9.93
CA ARG A 608 30.18 -5.85 -11.16
C ARG A 608 29.39 -4.69 -11.79
N GLY A 609 28.74 -3.90 -10.97
CA GLY A 609 27.92 -2.78 -11.40
C GLY A 609 26.46 -3.09 -11.74
N SER A 610 26.00 -4.33 -11.60
CA SER A 610 24.62 -4.70 -11.90
C SER A 610 23.64 -4.13 -10.88
N TYR A 611 22.83 -3.18 -11.28
CA TYR A 611 21.77 -2.60 -10.43
C TYR A 611 20.67 -3.62 -10.08
N ILE A 612 20.30 -4.51 -11.01
CA ILE A 612 19.29 -5.54 -10.73
C ILE A 612 19.75 -6.42 -9.56
N LEU A 613 20.97 -6.95 -9.64
CA LEU A 613 21.48 -7.87 -8.63
C LEU A 613 21.79 -7.17 -7.30
N ASP A 614 22.25 -5.92 -7.37
CA ASP A 614 22.48 -5.10 -6.20
C ASP A 614 21.18 -4.84 -5.44
N PHE A 615 20.13 -4.36 -6.12
CA PHE A 615 18.85 -4.07 -5.48
C PHE A 615 18.14 -5.32 -4.96
N VAL A 616 18.31 -6.45 -5.63
CA VAL A 616 17.88 -7.75 -5.09
C VAL A 616 18.66 -8.10 -3.80
N ALA A 617 19.98 -7.91 -3.80
CA ALA A 617 20.82 -8.23 -2.65
C ALA A 617 20.50 -7.30 -1.46
N TYR A 618 20.29 -6.02 -1.73
CA TYR A 618 19.94 -5.02 -0.73
C TYR A 618 18.61 -5.33 -0.02
N ASN A 619 17.57 -5.67 -0.79
CA ASN A 619 16.24 -5.95 -0.25
C ASN A 619 16.08 -7.38 0.29
N ALA A 620 16.57 -8.40 -0.42
CA ALA A 620 16.33 -9.80 -0.10
C ALA A 620 17.55 -10.56 0.42
N GLY A 621 18.71 -9.94 0.35
CA GLY A 621 20.00 -10.51 0.75
C GLY A 621 20.76 -11.19 -0.40
N PRO A 622 22.11 -11.16 -0.36
CA PRO A 622 22.97 -11.63 -1.44
C PRO A 622 22.85 -13.15 -1.70
N ARG A 623 22.45 -13.93 -0.71
CA ARG A 623 22.21 -15.37 -0.89
C ARG A 623 21.09 -15.64 -1.87
N ARG A 624 19.95 -14.92 -1.73
CA ARG A 624 18.81 -15.09 -2.65
C ARG A 624 19.14 -14.62 -4.06
N ALA A 625 19.91 -13.55 -4.20
CA ALA A 625 20.37 -13.12 -5.52
C ALA A 625 21.14 -14.24 -6.24
N LYS A 626 22.05 -14.95 -5.56
CA LYS A 626 22.79 -16.09 -6.11
C LYS A 626 21.86 -17.26 -6.45
N GLU A 627 20.96 -17.65 -5.54
CA GLU A 627 19.96 -18.70 -5.77
C GLU A 627 19.12 -18.42 -7.04
N TRP A 628 18.71 -17.16 -7.24
CA TRP A 628 17.90 -16.80 -8.42
C TRP A 628 18.71 -16.69 -9.71
N ILE A 629 20.00 -16.36 -9.65
CA ILE A 629 20.91 -16.49 -10.80
C ILE A 629 21.03 -17.96 -11.21
N GLU A 630 21.26 -18.87 -10.26
CA GLU A 630 21.35 -20.31 -10.54
C GLU A 630 20.04 -20.85 -11.15
N GLN A 631 18.90 -20.39 -10.68
CA GLN A 631 17.58 -20.89 -11.11
C GLN A 631 17.11 -20.29 -12.44
N TYR A 632 17.35 -18.99 -12.67
CA TYR A 632 16.76 -18.25 -13.80
C TYR A 632 17.77 -17.75 -14.83
N GLY A 633 19.07 -18.02 -14.60
CA GLY A 633 20.16 -17.45 -15.38
C GLY A 633 20.60 -16.08 -14.88
N ASP A 634 21.73 -15.61 -15.36
CA ASP A 634 22.29 -14.32 -14.97
C ASP A 634 21.62 -13.19 -15.79
N PRO A 635 21.00 -12.19 -15.17
CA PRO A 635 20.35 -11.08 -15.87
C PRO A 635 21.34 -10.22 -16.68
N ARG A 636 22.64 -10.35 -16.45
CA ARG A 636 23.72 -9.71 -17.21
C ARG A 636 24.03 -10.43 -18.52
N ASP A 637 23.67 -11.72 -18.65
CA ASP A 637 23.85 -12.46 -19.90
C ASP A 637 22.92 -11.87 -20.97
N PRO A 638 23.44 -11.51 -22.17
CA PRO A 638 22.61 -11.00 -23.27
C PRO A 638 21.45 -11.92 -23.70
N LYS A 639 21.55 -13.22 -23.43
CA LYS A 639 20.51 -14.22 -23.72
C LYS A 639 19.35 -14.20 -22.74
N VAL A 640 19.54 -13.58 -21.57
CA VAL A 640 18.50 -13.46 -20.54
C VAL A 640 17.80 -12.12 -20.70
N ASP A 641 16.48 -12.11 -20.86
CA ASP A 641 15.69 -10.87 -20.83
C ASP A 641 15.64 -10.34 -19.38
N PRO A 642 16.22 -9.17 -19.07
CA PRO A 642 16.29 -8.68 -17.70
C PRO A 642 14.90 -8.31 -17.15
N ILE A 643 13.93 -7.95 -18.00
CA ILE A 643 12.57 -7.60 -17.60
C ILE A 643 11.85 -8.88 -17.15
N ASP A 644 11.95 -9.96 -17.93
CA ASP A 644 11.40 -11.27 -17.56
C ASP A 644 12.10 -11.85 -16.33
N TRP A 645 13.41 -11.63 -16.18
CA TRP A 645 14.15 -12.07 -15.01
C TRP A 645 13.62 -11.39 -13.73
N ILE A 646 13.40 -10.06 -13.77
CA ILE A 646 12.80 -9.32 -12.67
C ILE A 646 11.40 -9.86 -12.36
N GLU A 647 10.57 -10.13 -13.39
CA GLU A 647 9.22 -10.69 -13.19
C GLU A 647 9.25 -12.11 -12.60
N ARG A 648 10.33 -12.87 -12.81
CA ARG A 648 10.53 -14.20 -12.20
C ARG A 648 10.88 -14.16 -10.73
N ILE A 649 11.34 -13.05 -10.18
CA ILE A 649 11.65 -12.92 -8.75
C ILE A 649 10.47 -13.43 -7.91
N PRO A 650 10.65 -14.47 -7.08
CA PRO A 650 9.55 -15.11 -6.36
C PRO A 650 8.89 -14.20 -5.32
N LEU A 651 9.72 -13.39 -4.64
CA LEU A 651 9.25 -12.44 -3.64
C LEU A 651 8.66 -11.21 -4.31
N GLN A 652 7.36 -11.01 -4.15
CA GLN A 652 6.65 -9.89 -4.77
C GLN A 652 7.21 -8.54 -4.31
N GLU A 653 7.53 -8.42 -3.04
CA GLU A 653 8.13 -7.21 -2.46
C GLU A 653 9.45 -6.87 -3.17
N THR A 654 10.36 -7.83 -3.28
CA THR A 654 11.66 -7.63 -3.93
C THR A 654 11.51 -7.32 -5.43
N ARG A 655 10.59 -7.99 -6.12
CA ARG A 655 10.29 -7.71 -7.52
C ARG A 655 9.86 -6.26 -7.73
N TYR A 656 8.92 -5.77 -6.92
CA TYR A 656 8.47 -4.39 -6.99
C TYR A 656 9.54 -3.42 -6.51
N TYR A 657 10.32 -3.79 -5.50
CA TYR A 657 11.44 -2.98 -5.04
C TYR A 657 12.41 -2.64 -6.18
N VAL A 658 12.90 -3.66 -6.89
CA VAL A 658 13.81 -3.49 -8.02
C VAL A 658 13.21 -2.56 -9.09
N GLN A 659 11.95 -2.76 -9.47
CA GLN A 659 11.25 -1.92 -10.45
C GLN A 659 11.14 -0.46 -9.95
N ARG A 660 10.75 -0.27 -8.68
CA ARG A 660 10.58 1.07 -8.08
C ARG A 660 11.91 1.82 -7.96
N VAL A 661 12.99 1.15 -7.53
CA VAL A 661 14.29 1.81 -7.44
C VAL A 661 14.80 2.21 -8.82
N ILE A 662 14.71 1.32 -9.83
CA ILE A 662 15.15 1.62 -11.20
C ILE A 662 14.37 2.80 -11.79
N GLU A 663 13.04 2.83 -11.66
CA GLU A 663 12.25 3.96 -12.18
C GLU A 663 12.57 5.27 -11.46
N ASN A 664 12.73 5.22 -10.13
CA ASN A 664 13.07 6.39 -9.32
C ASN A 664 14.43 6.98 -9.75
N MET A 665 15.41 6.12 -10.03
CA MET A 665 16.73 6.55 -10.50
C MET A 665 16.64 7.38 -11.77
N GLN A 666 15.81 6.99 -12.75
CA GLN A 666 15.65 7.75 -13.98
C GLN A 666 15.11 9.15 -13.70
N VAL A 667 14.13 9.27 -12.82
CA VAL A 667 13.55 10.56 -12.44
C VAL A 667 14.55 11.42 -11.66
N TYR A 668 15.29 10.83 -10.72
CA TYR A 668 16.29 11.58 -9.94
C TYR A 668 17.49 12.03 -10.79
N ARG A 669 17.88 11.31 -11.85
CA ARG A 669 18.86 11.83 -12.81
C ARG A 669 18.40 13.12 -13.48
N VAL A 670 17.15 13.16 -13.93
CA VAL A 670 16.57 14.41 -14.48
C VAL A 670 16.57 15.52 -13.44
N ARG A 671 16.28 15.20 -12.19
CA ARG A 671 16.24 16.18 -11.09
C ARG A 671 17.63 16.77 -10.75
N PHE A 672 18.71 15.97 -10.84
CA PHE A 672 20.05 16.39 -10.44
C PHE A 672 20.93 16.85 -11.59
N ASP A 673 20.85 16.17 -12.73
CA ASP A 673 21.79 16.40 -13.84
C ASP A 673 21.24 17.40 -14.86
N ASN A 674 20.01 17.88 -14.70
CA ASN A 674 19.29 18.71 -15.68
C ASN A 674 19.29 18.10 -17.10
N SER A 675 19.47 16.78 -17.18
CA SER A 675 19.48 16.02 -18.44
C SER A 675 18.24 15.13 -18.49
N PRO A 676 17.36 15.31 -19.47
CA PRO A 676 16.16 14.48 -19.59
C PRO A 676 16.47 13.05 -20.02
N LYS A 677 17.73 12.69 -20.30
CA LYS A 677 18.11 11.42 -20.90
C LYS A 677 17.68 10.21 -20.07
N LEU A 678 17.03 9.27 -20.75
CA LEU A 678 16.59 7.98 -20.21
C LEU A 678 17.70 6.94 -20.36
N TRP A 679 18.07 6.29 -19.25
CA TRP A 679 19.14 5.30 -19.20
C TRP A 679 18.63 3.89 -18.85
N ILE A 680 17.32 3.66 -18.84
CA ILE A 680 16.73 2.44 -18.29
C ILE A 680 17.25 1.14 -18.94
N GLU A 681 17.42 1.10 -20.26
CA GLU A 681 17.94 -0.09 -20.95
C GLU A 681 19.40 -0.37 -20.58
N SER A 682 20.24 0.66 -20.53
CA SER A 682 21.66 0.52 -20.13
C SER A 682 21.77 0.13 -18.66
N ASP A 683 20.91 0.67 -17.78
CA ASP A 683 20.91 0.32 -16.38
C ASP A 683 20.48 -1.12 -16.12
N LEU A 684 19.49 -1.62 -16.86
CA LEU A 684 19.07 -3.03 -16.79
C LEU A 684 20.15 -4.00 -17.30
N ARG A 685 21.07 -3.53 -18.14
CA ARG A 685 22.18 -4.33 -18.70
C ARG A 685 23.53 -4.01 -18.04
N ARG A 686 23.56 -3.11 -17.08
CA ARG A 686 24.81 -2.71 -16.40
C ARG A 686 25.49 -3.92 -15.74
N GLY A 687 26.80 -4.05 -15.92
CA GLY A 687 27.59 -5.17 -15.44
C GLY A 687 27.66 -6.39 -16.39
N SER A 688 27.13 -6.25 -17.61
CA SER A 688 27.21 -7.26 -18.67
C SER A 688 28.60 -7.38 -19.25
#